data_a64b7a2fcb6cced7678b26cb9e6d9599
#
_entry.id   a64b7a2fcb6cced7678b26cb9e6d9599
#
_cell.length_a   1.000
_cell.length_b   1.000
_cell.length_c   1.000
_cell.angle_alpha   90.00
_cell.angle_beta   90.00
_cell.angle_gamma   90.00
#
_symmetry.space_group_name_H-M   'P 1'
#
loop_
_entity.id
_entity.type
_entity.pdbx_description
1 polymer ?
#
loop_
_entity_poly.entity_id
_entity_poly.type
_entity_poly.pdbx_seq_one_letter_code
_entity_poly.pdbx_strand_id
1 'polypeptide(L)'
;STTSQVFMKRMNRKNELLAKAAEQVAAGADAAGIARYPFEKINPAWELILGSQMHDILPGTAIPQAYEYSWNDEFVAANLLASTLENAVSRMSTRMDTRTAGHPLVVYNPVAAERDDIAEATLALPADTRSVIVRDADGNILPSQIVSREGNRIGFVFGCRMKPMSMEVFDVEPSAEPEQAPAELKVDGRTLENACYRVVIARNGDIESIFDKRLGRQLLTAPARLEFLHESPRQWPAWNMDWKDRRQAPVAFMDENAAVRIVERGPVRATLEVSRQGRDSRIVQRISLAAGEAGRRIEVDNRIDWQSTGVSLKAAFPLAAANPEASYSLNTAVVERGNNDSLKFEVPSREWFDLTDRSGRFGVSVLEDCRYAGLRHPRRQIRALRPRRRLGQRHAVAGQVPQPTSADLRNRTARRRPRPPDRVGRTLHRTDRHHGLQEDGGGLLLHRPRQRTLRQGVRRCDDRIPVGSRGGLRSRRTGTAHRQSDRKLTFDIGKFGIRSFAVRFADTSAPAKPVQEQLLLAYDADILSDDAVRSDGRMGRSEQTLPAEMLPDTITSEGIDFAIRGREKGADNAVECRGQQITLPAGDYDRIYLLAAAEEEAAGRFEVDGAEQWLDIAKWKGFVGQHYAQTIVPDSTAYKTLAVDNPYLRKDPIAWFASHCHAPKRNIAYQYCYLYKYGLDIVPGAKTLTLPDNPCIKIVAVTVAKEGVRTVPLTPLYDDFDDYPVFRWRNRPKFDLSHR
;
A
#
# COMPACT_ATOMS: atom_id res chain seq x y z
N SER A 1 23.87 -6.53 -1.51
CA SER A 1 22.63 -6.62 -2.23
C SER A 1 21.45 -5.88 -1.62
N THR A 2 21.64 -5.11 -0.56
CA THR A 2 20.59 -4.26 0.01
C THR A 2 20.08 -3.20 -0.99
N THR A 3 20.76 -3.00 -2.10
CA THR A 3 20.48 -2.00 -3.12
C THR A 3 19.93 -2.60 -4.42
N SER A 4 20.02 -3.92 -4.63
CA SER A 4 19.51 -4.58 -5.83
C SER A 4 17.98 -4.71 -5.77
N GLN A 5 17.32 -4.69 -6.92
CA GLN A 5 15.87 -4.89 -7.05
C GLN A 5 15.05 -4.06 -6.05
N VAL A 6 15.29 -2.76 -6.04
CA VAL A 6 14.62 -1.82 -5.11
C VAL A 6 13.12 -1.85 -5.25
N PHE A 7 12.61 -2.12 -6.47
CA PHE A 7 11.18 -2.21 -6.71
C PHE A 7 10.54 -3.34 -5.89
N MET A 8 11.17 -4.52 -5.78
CA MET A 8 10.68 -5.59 -4.90
C MET A 8 10.58 -5.14 -3.44
N LYS A 9 11.62 -4.46 -2.94
CA LYS A 9 11.63 -3.95 -1.56
C LYS A 9 10.52 -2.93 -1.32
N ARG A 10 10.28 -2.07 -2.30
CA ARG A 10 9.22 -1.06 -2.25
C ARG A 10 7.84 -1.73 -2.25
N MET A 11 7.59 -2.66 -3.17
CA MET A 11 6.30 -3.37 -3.25
C MET A 11 6.04 -4.18 -1.99
N ASN A 12 7.01 -4.97 -1.54
CA ASN A 12 6.90 -5.72 -0.30
C ASN A 12 6.56 -4.80 0.89
N ARG A 13 7.25 -3.65 1.01
CA ARG A 13 6.97 -2.71 2.11
C ARG A 13 5.58 -2.10 2.01
N LYS A 14 5.14 -1.71 0.82
CA LYS A 14 3.80 -1.17 0.60
C LYS A 14 2.73 -2.22 0.89
N ASN A 15 2.91 -3.44 0.44
CA ASN A 15 1.99 -4.54 0.69
C ASN A 15 1.91 -4.91 2.17
N GLU A 16 3.01 -4.90 2.92
CA GLU A 16 2.97 -5.06 4.38
C GLU A 16 2.13 -3.98 5.07
N LEU A 17 2.22 -2.73 4.62
CA LEU A 17 1.43 -1.63 5.18
C LEU A 17 -0.05 -1.73 4.78
N LEU A 18 -0.29 -2.04 3.52
CA LEU A 18 -1.65 -2.21 2.98
C LEU A 18 -2.36 -3.39 3.64
N ALA A 19 -1.66 -4.52 3.84
CA ALA A 19 -2.18 -5.68 4.54
C ALA A 19 -2.60 -5.33 5.97
N LYS A 20 -1.75 -4.63 6.73
CA LYS A 20 -2.10 -4.18 8.07
C LYS A 20 -3.35 -3.30 8.10
N ALA A 21 -3.46 -2.36 7.16
CA ALA A 21 -4.62 -1.48 7.07
C ALA A 21 -5.90 -2.25 6.69
N ALA A 22 -5.80 -3.14 5.70
CA ALA A 22 -6.91 -3.96 5.24
C ALA A 22 -7.41 -4.93 6.33
N GLU A 23 -6.48 -5.65 7.00
CA GLU A 23 -6.84 -6.56 8.11
C GLU A 23 -7.54 -5.82 9.25
N GLN A 24 -7.01 -4.66 9.64
CA GLN A 24 -7.55 -3.92 10.79
C GLN A 24 -8.98 -3.43 10.53
N VAL A 25 -9.25 -2.85 9.37
CA VAL A 25 -10.60 -2.36 9.06
C VAL A 25 -11.55 -3.52 8.79
N ALA A 26 -11.09 -4.59 8.12
CA ALA A 26 -11.91 -5.78 7.87
C ALA A 26 -12.30 -6.49 9.17
N ALA A 27 -11.34 -6.66 10.09
CA ALA A 27 -11.62 -7.22 11.41
C ALA A 27 -12.55 -6.33 12.25
N GLY A 28 -12.40 -4.99 12.13
CA GLY A 28 -13.31 -4.03 12.75
C GLY A 28 -14.73 -4.12 12.20
N ALA A 29 -14.87 -4.27 10.88
CA ALA A 29 -16.15 -4.43 10.21
C ALA A 29 -16.84 -5.76 10.59
N ASP A 30 -16.06 -6.83 10.69
CA ASP A 30 -16.56 -8.14 11.12
C ASP A 30 -17.00 -8.12 12.59
N ALA A 31 -16.17 -7.59 13.47
CA ALA A 31 -16.51 -7.43 14.88
C ALA A 31 -17.73 -6.56 15.15
N ALA A 32 -17.99 -5.59 14.26
CA ALA A 32 -19.19 -4.74 14.28
C ALA A 32 -20.42 -5.36 13.60
N GLY A 33 -20.31 -6.58 13.04
CA GLY A 33 -21.39 -7.24 12.32
C GLY A 33 -21.77 -6.53 11.00
N ILE A 34 -20.84 -5.79 10.40
CA ILE A 34 -21.09 -4.98 9.19
C ILE A 34 -20.70 -5.74 7.93
N ALA A 35 -19.54 -6.40 7.93
CA ALA A 35 -19.06 -7.19 6.81
C ALA A 35 -18.21 -8.36 7.34
N ARG A 36 -18.29 -9.51 6.67
CA ARG A 36 -17.49 -10.68 7.01
C ARG A 36 -16.00 -10.41 6.71
N TYR A 37 -15.12 -10.93 7.56
CA TYR A 37 -13.67 -10.90 7.31
C TYR A 37 -13.31 -11.77 6.09
N PRO A 38 -12.65 -11.22 5.07
CA PRO A 38 -12.42 -11.90 3.79
C PRO A 38 -11.15 -12.76 3.81
N PHE A 39 -11.17 -13.93 4.47
CA PHE A 39 -10.05 -14.87 4.51
C PHE A 39 -9.55 -15.27 3.13
N GLU A 40 -10.49 -15.45 2.20
CA GLU A 40 -10.25 -15.86 0.83
C GLU A 40 -9.42 -14.87 0.00
N LYS A 41 -9.25 -13.64 0.48
CA LYS A 41 -8.39 -12.62 -0.13
C LYS A 41 -7.15 -12.33 0.70
N ILE A 42 -7.32 -12.18 2.01
CA ILE A 42 -6.21 -11.79 2.90
C ILE A 42 -5.16 -12.89 3.02
N ASN A 43 -5.58 -14.17 3.19
CA ASN A 43 -4.63 -15.26 3.32
C ASN A 43 -3.78 -15.47 2.07
N PRO A 44 -4.35 -15.57 0.85
CA PRO A 44 -3.54 -15.66 -0.36
C PRO A 44 -2.63 -14.45 -0.58
N ALA A 45 -3.09 -13.24 -0.25
CA ALA A 45 -2.24 -12.05 -0.33
C ALA A 45 -1.01 -12.16 0.59
N TRP A 46 -1.19 -12.62 1.83
CA TRP A 46 -0.06 -12.87 2.73
C TRP A 46 0.87 -13.97 2.23
N GLU A 47 0.34 -15.06 1.67
CA GLU A 47 1.16 -16.13 1.08
C GLU A 47 2.05 -15.61 -0.03
N LEU A 48 1.52 -14.76 -0.93
CA LEU A 48 2.29 -14.14 -2.01
C LEU A 48 3.36 -13.18 -1.47
N ILE A 49 3.03 -12.33 -0.48
CA ILE A 49 3.98 -11.43 0.17
C ILE A 49 5.11 -12.22 0.85
N LEU A 50 4.76 -13.25 1.62
CA LEU A 50 5.74 -14.09 2.33
C LEU A 50 6.62 -14.88 1.35
N GLY A 51 6.04 -15.37 0.26
CA GLY A 51 6.79 -16.00 -0.83
C GLY A 51 7.83 -15.05 -1.42
N SER A 52 7.44 -13.80 -1.66
CA SER A 52 8.34 -12.75 -2.17
C SER A 52 9.43 -12.33 -1.16
N GLN A 53 9.28 -12.65 0.13
CA GLN A 53 10.30 -12.41 1.16
C GLN A 53 11.40 -13.47 1.20
N MET A 54 11.42 -14.41 0.27
CA MET A 54 12.47 -15.39 0.11
C MET A 54 13.84 -14.71 0.01
N HIS A 55 14.88 -15.35 0.59
CA HIS A 55 16.20 -14.75 0.84
C HIS A 55 16.98 -14.30 -0.41
N ASP A 56 16.61 -14.74 -1.61
CA ASP A 56 17.18 -14.26 -2.88
C ASP A 56 16.24 -13.28 -3.61
N ILE A 57 14.94 -13.35 -3.42
CA ILE A 57 13.99 -12.45 -4.09
C ILE A 57 14.04 -11.06 -3.46
N LEU A 58 13.68 -10.95 -2.18
CA LEU A 58 13.64 -9.64 -1.51
C LEU A 58 15.01 -8.94 -1.45
N PRO A 59 16.15 -9.62 -1.21
CA PRO A 59 17.47 -9.01 -1.26
C PRO A 59 17.93 -8.56 -2.66
N GLY A 60 17.41 -9.15 -3.72
CA GLY A 60 17.78 -8.77 -5.08
C GLY A 60 18.84 -9.64 -5.72
N THR A 61 18.98 -10.89 -5.31
CA THR A 61 20.03 -11.82 -5.73
C THR A 61 19.54 -12.99 -6.57
N ALA A 62 18.24 -13.05 -6.84
CA ALA A 62 17.64 -14.04 -7.74
C ALA A 62 17.90 -13.71 -9.23
N ILE A 63 17.66 -14.69 -10.09
CA ILE A 63 17.74 -14.49 -11.54
C ILE A 63 16.61 -13.57 -12.05
N PRO A 64 16.79 -12.88 -13.19
CA PRO A 64 15.79 -11.95 -13.70
C PRO A 64 14.38 -12.56 -13.87
N GLN A 65 14.27 -13.80 -14.33
CA GLN A 65 12.99 -14.48 -14.51
C GLN A 65 12.21 -14.64 -13.18
N ALA A 66 12.90 -14.85 -12.06
CA ALA A 66 12.24 -14.95 -10.77
C ALA A 66 11.53 -13.63 -10.39
N TYR A 67 12.04 -12.49 -10.83
CA TYR A 67 11.42 -11.19 -10.57
C TYR A 67 10.17 -10.94 -11.39
N GLU A 68 10.07 -11.47 -12.59
CA GLU A 68 8.83 -11.39 -13.39
C GLU A 68 7.67 -12.04 -12.63
N TYR A 69 7.90 -13.20 -12.03
CA TYR A 69 6.89 -13.87 -11.20
C TYR A 69 6.64 -13.11 -9.90
N SER A 70 7.69 -12.73 -9.20
CA SER A 70 7.56 -12.06 -7.89
C SER A 70 6.92 -10.68 -7.99
N TRP A 71 7.16 -9.93 -9.07
CA TRP A 71 6.44 -8.67 -9.31
C TRP A 71 4.95 -8.93 -9.50
N ASN A 72 4.59 -9.96 -10.26
CA ASN A 72 3.18 -10.33 -10.41
C ASN A 72 2.56 -10.72 -9.07
N ASP A 73 3.26 -11.52 -8.27
CA ASP A 73 2.79 -11.92 -6.93
C ASP A 73 2.51 -10.70 -6.03
N GLU A 74 3.42 -9.74 -6.03
CA GLU A 74 3.24 -8.49 -5.26
C GLU A 74 2.07 -7.65 -5.79
N PHE A 75 1.84 -7.61 -7.11
CA PHE A 75 0.69 -6.89 -7.68
C PHE A 75 -0.63 -7.61 -7.42
N VAL A 76 -0.67 -8.94 -7.50
CA VAL A 76 -1.86 -9.72 -7.10
C VAL A 76 -2.18 -9.47 -5.64
N ALA A 77 -1.18 -9.54 -4.75
CA ALA A 77 -1.36 -9.25 -3.34
C ALA A 77 -1.88 -7.83 -3.11
N ALA A 78 -1.31 -6.83 -3.79
CA ALA A 78 -1.76 -5.43 -3.69
C ALA A 78 -3.23 -5.28 -4.13
N ASN A 79 -3.64 -5.92 -5.22
CA ASN A 79 -5.02 -5.89 -5.73
C ASN A 79 -6.01 -6.49 -4.72
N LEU A 80 -5.70 -7.67 -4.19
CA LEU A 80 -6.54 -8.34 -3.19
C LEU A 80 -6.70 -7.52 -1.91
N LEU A 81 -5.62 -6.92 -1.43
CA LEU A 81 -5.61 -6.10 -0.22
C LEU A 81 -6.29 -4.75 -0.43
N ALA A 82 -6.08 -4.11 -1.59
CA ALA A 82 -6.71 -2.84 -1.91
C ALA A 82 -8.23 -2.98 -2.02
N SER A 83 -8.72 -4.01 -2.74
CA SER A 83 -10.15 -4.29 -2.84
C SER A 83 -10.77 -4.65 -1.48
N THR A 84 -10.02 -5.34 -0.62
CA THR A 84 -10.43 -5.62 0.77
C THR A 84 -10.56 -4.34 1.59
N LEU A 85 -9.53 -3.47 1.55
CA LEU A 85 -9.52 -2.20 2.27
C LEU A 85 -10.68 -1.30 1.80
N GLU A 86 -10.82 -1.14 0.49
CA GLU A 86 -11.88 -0.34 -0.12
C GLU A 86 -13.27 -0.84 0.31
N ASN A 87 -13.54 -2.13 0.17
CA ASN A 87 -14.81 -2.71 0.58
C ASN A 87 -15.10 -2.50 2.07
N ALA A 88 -14.13 -2.79 2.93
CA ALA A 88 -14.32 -2.67 4.37
C ALA A 88 -14.57 -1.21 4.78
N VAL A 89 -13.82 -0.25 4.24
CA VAL A 89 -14.04 1.19 4.48
C VAL A 89 -15.40 1.62 3.93
N SER A 90 -15.77 1.19 2.72
CA SER A 90 -17.06 1.46 2.12
C SER A 90 -18.23 0.95 2.99
N ARG A 91 -18.14 -0.30 3.44
CA ARG A 91 -19.17 -0.91 4.30
C ARG A 91 -19.24 -0.23 5.68
N MET A 92 -18.11 0.12 6.27
CA MET A 92 -18.08 0.88 7.53
C MET A 92 -18.69 2.26 7.37
N SER A 93 -18.43 2.96 6.26
CA SER A 93 -18.97 4.30 5.99
C SER A 93 -20.47 4.33 5.85
N THR A 94 -21.13 3.21 5.53
CA THR A 94 -22.61 3.11 5.53
C THR A 94 -23.23 3.33 6.92
N ARG A 95 -22.44 3.24 7.98
CA ARG A 95 -22.85 3.48 9.37
C ARG A 95 -22.51 4.88 9.87
N MET A 96 -21.92 5.71 9.00
CA MET A 96 -21.54 7.09 9.33
C MET A 96 -22.55 8.09 8.77
N ASP A 97 -22.65 9.25 9.38
CA ASP A 97 -23.36 10.38 8.79
C ASP A 97 -22.46 11.05 7.77
N THR A 98 -22.77 10.84 6.51
CA THR A 98 -22.01 11.38 5.36
C THR A 98 -22.76 12.49 4.65
N ARG A 99 -23.80 13.06 5.28
CA ARG A 99 -24.52 14.21 4.74
C ARG A 99 -23.72 15.46 4.97
N THR A 100 -23.25 16.07 3.91
CA THR A 100 -22.45 17.30 3.90
C THR A 100 -23.08 18.31 2.93
N ALA A 101 -22.68 19.55 3.01
CA ALA A 101 -23.12 20.58 2.06
C ALA A 101 -22.43 20.41 0.70
N GLY A 102 -21.16 20.04 0.72
CA GLY A 102 -20.33 19.79 -0.45
C GLY A 102 -20.13 18.29 -0.71
N HIS A 103 -18.88 17.90 -0.94
CA HIS A 103 -18.47 16.52 -1.23
C HIS A 103 -18.02 15.80 0.05
N PRO A 104 -18.72 14.78 0.52
CA PRO A 104 -18.29 14.04 1.69
C PRO A 104 -17.00 13.24 1.39
N LEU A 105 -16.00 13.42 2.22
CA LEU A 105 -14.72 12.73 2.16
C LEU A 105 -14.54 11.91 3.45
N VAL A 106 -14.38 10.59 3.30
CA VAL A 106 -14.09 9.71 4.44
C VAL A 106 -12.59 9.45 4.49
N VAL A 107 -11.95 9.78 5.62
CA VAL A 107 -10.54 9.51 5.87
C VAL A 107 -10.42 8.40 6.91
N TYR A 108 -9.60 7.41 6.63
CA TYR A 108 -9.31 6.29 7.54
C TYR A 108 -7.90 6.35 8.09
N ASN A 109 -7.76 6.34 9.40
CA ASN A 109 -6.48 6.19 10.10
C ASN A 109 -6.28 4.74 10.55
N PRO A 110 -5.44 3.93 9.86
CA PRO A 110 -5.20 2.54 10.23
C PRO A 110 -4.25 2.37 11.42
N VAL A 111 -3.70 3.47 11.96
CA VAL A 111 -2.68 3.40 13.01
C VAL A 111 -3.32 3.53 14.39
N ALA A 112 -2.88 2.68 15.34
CA ALA A 112 -3.32 2.72 16.73
C ALA A 112 -2.72 3.90 17.53
N ALA A 113 -2.52 5.02 16.86
CA ALA A 113 -2.04 6.27 17.44
C ALA A 113 -2.81 7.44 16.84
N GLU A 114 -3.02 8.49 17.61
CA GLU A 114 -3.54 9.75 17.10
C GLU A 114 -2.56 10.31 16.07
N ARG A 115 -3.09 10.79 14.96
CA ARG A 115 -2.33 11.44 13.89
C ARG A 115 -2.84 12.87 13.72
N ASP A 116 -1.92 13.80 13.69
CA ASP A 116 -2.10 15.16 13.21
C ASP A 116 -1.18 15.27 11.99
N ASP A 117 -1.75 15.10 10.83
CA ASP A 117 -1.00 14.88 9.59
C ASP A 117 -1.73 15.48 8.38
N ILE A 118 -1.19 15.31 7.19
CA ILE A 118 -1.78 15.74 5.93
C ILE A 118 -2.52 14.59 5.28
N ALA A 119 -3.77 14.83 4.88
CA ALA A 119 -4.51 14.00 3.95
C ALA A 119 -4.41 14.59 2.54
N GLU A 120 -4.44 13.71 1.53
CA GLU A 120 -4.38 14.07 0.12
C GLU A 120 -5.54 13.41 -0.63
N ALA A 121 -6.22 14.18 -1.48
CA ALA A 121 -7.35 13.70 -2.26
C ALA A 121 -7.41 14.36 -3.63
N THR A 122 -8.04 13.68 -4.60
CA THR A 122 -8.33 14.23 -5.92
C THR A 122 -9.82 14.13 -6.20
N LEU A 123 -10.45 15.26 -6.50
CA LEU A 123 -11.87 15.34 -6.85
C LEU A 123 -12.08 15.97 -8.22
N ALA A 124 -13.15 15.55 -8.89
CA ALA A 124 -13.68 16.29 -10.05
C ALA A 124 -14.52 17.46 -9.52
N LEU A 125 -14.01 18.67 -9.68
CA LEU A 125 -14.63 19.91 -9.22
C LEU A 125 -14.87 20.86 -10.41
N PRO A 126 -15.70 21.92 -10.24
CA PRO A 126 -15.89 22.93 -11.28
C PRO A 126 -14.56 23.53 -11.78
N ALA A 127 -14.49 23.86 -13.06
CA ALA A 127 -13.25 24.34 -13.70
C ALA A 127 -12.75 25.68 -13.12
N ASP A 128 -13.64 26.48 -12.58
CA ASP A 128 -13.38 27.79 -11.96
C ASP A 128 -12.97 27.69 -10.47
N THR A 129 -12.89 26.47 -9.90
CA THR A 129 -12.44 26.28 -8.52
C THR A 129 -11.03 26.83 -8.34
N ARG A 130 -10.85 27.79 -7.45
CA ARG A 130 -9.54 28.40 -7.13
C ARG A 130 -8.94 27.92 -5.83
N SER A 131 -9.79 27.48 -4.89
CA SER A 131 -9.41 26.82 -3.65
C SER A 131 -10.45 25.79 -3.25
N VAL A 132 -10.16 24.99 -2.25
CA VAL A 132 -11.11 24.09 -1.61
C VAL A 132 -11.27 24.47 -0.15
N ILE A 133 -12.49 24.42 0.34
CA ILE A 133 -12.80 24.59 1.78
C ILE A 133 -13.04 23.19 2.31
N VAL A 134 -12.25 22.80 3.32
CA VAL A 134 -12.41 21.51 4.00
C VAL A 134 -12.89 21.77 5.43
N ARG A 135 -13.98 21.11 5.83
CA ARG A 135 -14.52 21.21 7.20
C ARG A 135 -14.49 19.85 7.88
N ASP A 136 -14.18 19.86 9.16
CA ASP A 136 -14.33 18.69 10.02
C ASP A 136 -15.82 18.49 10.43
N ALA A 137 -16.07 17.41 11.20
CA ALA A 137 -17.42 17.07 11.67
C ALA A 137 -18.04 18.13 12.60
N ASP A 138 -17.24 18.98 13.21
CA ASP A 138 -17.68 20.09 14.07
C ASP A 138 -17.89 21.39 13.27
N GLY A 139 -17.66 21.39 11.96
CA GLY A 139 -17.80 22.51 11.04
C GLY A 139 -16.59 23.46 11.02
N ASN A 140 -15.48 23.12 11.69
CA ASN A 140 -14.27 23.93 11.67
C ASN A 140 -13.59 23.86 10.29
N ILE A 141 -13.19 25.00 9.75
CA ILE A 141 -12.42 25.08 8.49
C ILE A 141 -10.97 24.66 8.78
N LEU A 142 -10.50 23.67 8.01
CA LEU A 142 -9.16 23.16 8.08
C LEU A 142 -8.27 23.80 7.01
N PRO A 143 -6.97 23.99 7.29
CA PRO A 143 -6.03 24.42 6.26
C PRO A 143 -6.04 23.44 5.08
N SER A 144 -6.22 23.96 3.87
CA SER A 144 -6.27 23.17 2.62
C SER A 144 -5.50 23.88 1.53
N GLN A 145 -5.04 23.11 0.52
CA GLN A 145 -4.17 23.62 -0.55
C GLN A 145 -4.35 22.78 -1.80
N ILE A 146 -4.54 23.41 -2.95
CA ILE A 146 -4.50 22.73 -4.26
C ILE A 146 -3.03 22.45 -4.63
N VAL A 147 -2.73 21.19 -4.99
CA VAL A 147 -1.37 20.75 -5.34
C VAL A 147 -1.26 20.28 -6.80
N SER A 148 -2.36 19.94 -7.43
CA SER A 148 -2.38 19.58 -8.85
C SER A 148 -3.73 19.93 -9.51
N ARG A 149 -3.67 20.11 -10.84
CA ARG A 149 -4.87 20.38 -11.63
C ARG A 149 -4.70 19.72 -13.00
N GLU A 150 -5.65 18.90 -13.36
CA GLU A 150 -5.69 18.18 -14.62
C GLU A 150 -7.12 18.21 -15.18
N GLY A 151 -7.41 19.23 -15.98
CA GLY A 151 -8.77 19.55 -16.38
C GLY A 151 -9.64 19.91 -15.16
N ASN A 152 -10.73 19.18 -14.96
CA ASN A 152 -11.60 19.32 -13.79
C ASN A 152 -11.16 18.45 -12.58
N ARG A 153 -10.13 17.62 -12.75
CA ARG A 153 -9.55 16.84 -11.64
C ARG A 153 -8.61 17.73 -10.85
N ILE A 154 -8.95 17.99 -9.61
CA ILE A 154 -8.22 18.86 -8.70
C ILE A 154 -7.67 18.01 -7.55
N GLY A 155 -6.35 17.91 -7.49
CA GLY A 155 -5.63 17.31 -6.37
C GLY A 155 -5.37 18.37 -5.30
N PHE A 156 -5.70 18.05 -4.06
CA PHE A 156 -5.50 18.93 -2.92
C PHE A 156 -5.03 18.18 -1.69
N VAL A 157 -4.41 18.91 -0.77
CA VAL A 157 -3.99 18.43 0.55
C VAL A 157 -4.65 19.27 1.64
N PHE A 158 -4.90 18.67 2.78
CA PHE A 158 -5.40 19.37 3.95
C PHE A 158 -4.86 18.79 5.24
N GLY A 159 -4.69 19.63 6.27
CA GLY A 159 -4.30 19.20 7.60
C GLY A 159 -5.47 18.53 8.30
N CYS A 160 -5.29 17.36 8.88
CA CYS A 160 -6.32 16.69 9.64
C CYS A 160 -5.78 15.99 10.89
N ARG A 161 -6.59 16.02 11.93
CA ARG A 161 -6.30 15.31 13.19
C ARG A 161 -7.22 14.11 13.30
N MET A 162 -6.65 12.91 13.29
CA MET A 162 -7.35 11.65 13.29
C MET A 162 -7.13 10.90 14.61
N LYS A 163 -8.20 10.37 15.18
CA LYS A 163 -8.11 9.47 16.34
C LYS A 163 -7.45 8.14 15.98
N PRO A 164 -6.94 7.38 16.97
CA PRO A 164 -6.39 6.04 16.70
C PRO A 164 -7.44 5.13 16.07
N MET A 165 -7.07 4.40 15.00
CA MET A 165 -7.92 3.40 14.32
C MET A 165 -9.33 3.94 14.07
N SER A 166 -9.44 5.14 13.51
CA SER A 166 -10.71 5.83 13.31
C SER A 166 -10.98 6.11 11.84
N MET A 167 -12.25 6.31 11.54
CA MET A 167 -12.74 6.90 10.31
C MET A 167 -13.45 8.20 10.65
N GLU A 168 -13.20 9.25 9.88
CA GLU A 168 -13.82 10.56 10.06
C GLU A 168 -14.32 11.10 8.72
N VAL A 169 -15.41 11.86 8.77
CA VAL A 169 -16.03 12.48 7.59
C VAL A 169 -15.65 13.95 7.56
N PHE A 170 -15.19 14.39 6.41
CA PHE A 170 -14.90 15.79 6.10
C PHE A 170 -15.83 16.26 5.00
N ASP A 171 -16.20 17.51 5.02
CA ASP A 171 -16.94 18.19 3.96
C ASP A 171 -15.98 18.98 3.08
N VAL A 172 -16.03 18.78 1.77
CA VAL A 172 -15.16 19.46 0.80
C VAL A 172 -16.01 20.29 -0.17
N GLU A 173 -15.84 21.59 -0.11
CA GLU A 173 -16.54 22.55 -0.96
C GLU A 173 -15.57 23.24 -1.94
N PRO A 174 -15.87 23.33 -3.24
CA PRO A 174 -15.11 24.16 -4.17
C PRO A 174 -15.33 25.64 -3.86
N SER A 175 -14.30 26.47 -4.03
CA SER A 175 -14.38 27.92 -3.83
C SER A 175 -13.75 28.66 -5.00
N ALA A 176 -14.39 29.75 -5.44
CA ALA A 176 -13.85 30.70 -6.41
C ALA A 176 -12.87 31.70 -5.79
N GLU A 177 -12.82 31.77 -4.45
CA GLU A 177 -11.88 32.62 -3.74
C GLU A 177 -10.47 32.00 -3.76
N PRO A 178 -9.40 32.78 -3.76
CA PRO A 178 -8.05 32.28 -3.72
C PRO A 178 -7.75 31.62 -2.39
N GLU A 179 -6.75 30.71 -2.37
CA GLU A 179 -6.24 30.10 -1.14
C GLU A 179 -5.76 31.16 -0.17
N GLN A 180 -5.93 30.87 1.12
CA GLN A 180 -5.40 31.75 2.17
C GLN A 180 -3.87 31.73 2.17
N ALA A 181 -3.25 32.86 2.46
CA ALA A 181 -1.81 32.95 2.56
C ALA A 181 -1.29 32.06 3.71
N PRO A 182 -0.17 31.38 3.53
CA PRO A 182 0.42 30.56 4.58
C PRO A 182 0.86 31.41 5.77
N ALA A 183 0.34 31.12 6.97
CA ALA A 183 0.73 31.82 8.19
C ALA A 183 2.08 31.32 8.77
N GLU A 184 2.33 30.02 8.66
CA GLU A 184 3.47 29.35 9.31
C GLU A 184 4.58 28.90 8.35
N LEU A 185 4.27 28.79 7.06
CA LEU A 185 5.20 28.31 6.05
C LEU A 185 5.82 29.44 5.26
N LYS A 186 7.14 29.43 5.14
CA LYS A 186 7.88 30.35 4.28
C LYS A 186 8.72 29.56 3.30
N VAL A 187 8.68 29.94 2.04
CA VAL A 187 9.53 29.42 1.01
C VAL A 187 10.09 30.57 0.18
N ASP A 188 11.40 30.67 0.12
CA ASP A 188 12.11 31.70 -0.63
C ASP A 188 13.35 31.12 -1.27
N GLY A 189 13.43 31.28 -2.61
CA GLY A 189 14.57 30.81 -3.41
C GLY A 189 14.96 29.37 -3.09
N ARG A 190 15.84 29.17 -2.13
CA ARG A 190 16.40 27.89 -1.71
C ARG A 190 16.20 27.63 -0.22
N THR A 191 15.29 28.32 0.43
CA THR A 191 15.01 28.16 1.85
C THR A 191 13.57 27.74 2.07
N LEU A 192 13.37 26.72 2.91
CA LEU A 192 12.08 26.31 3.47
C LEU A 192 12.10 26.57 4.96
N GLU A 193 11.02 27.13 5.49
CA GLU A 193 10.91 27.42 6.93
C GLU A 193 9.47 27.19 7.41
N ASN A 194 9.36 26.56 8.57
CA ASN A 194 8.11 26.42 9.32
C ASN A 194 8.35 26.74 10.81
N ALA A 195 7.38 26.44 11.68
CA ALA A 195 7.52 26.63 13.12
C ALA A 195 8.65 25.79 13.74
N CYS A 196 9.01 24.64 13.13
CA CYS A 196 9.97 23.69 13.66
C CYS A 196 11.37 23.82 13.07
N TYR A 197 11.46 24.04 11.75
CA TYR A 197 12.70 23.95 11.00
C TYR A 197 12.94 25.13 10.07
N ARG A 198 14.21 25.41 9.83
CA ARG A 198 14.70 26.16 8.68
C ARG A 198 15.66 25.26 7.91
N VAL A 199 15.35 25.01 6.64
CA VAL A 199 16.14 24.16 5.72
C VAL A 199 16.67 25.04 4.61
N VAL A 200 17.97 24.97 4.36
CA VAL A 200 18.64 25.73 3.29
C VAL A 200 19.25 24.76 2.29
N ILE A 201 19.01 25.01 1.01
CA ILE A 201 19.57 24.25 -0.10
C ILE A 201 20.72 25.04 -0.72
N ALA A 202 21.88 24.41 -0.85
CA ALA A 202 23.05 24.98 -1.50
C ALA A 202 22.83 25.19 -3.01
N ARG A 203 23.73 25.91 -3.66
CA ARG A 203 23.66 26.14 -5.12
C ARG A 203 23.80 24.84 -5.93
N ASN A 204 24.58 23.89 -5.44
CA ASN A 204 24.77 22.58 -6.03
C ASN A 204 23.64 21.58 -5.69
N GLY A 205 22.61 22.02 -4.98
CA GLY A 205 21.44 21.21 -4.62
C GLY A 205 21.59 20.37 -3.35
N ASP A 206 22.73 20.39 -2.65
CA ASP A 206 22.88 19.74 -1.35
C ASP A 206 22.02 20.42 -0.28
N ILE A 207 21.61 19.69 0.76
CA ILE A 207 20.98 20.32 1.93
C ILE A 207 22.10 20.93 2.78
N GLU A 208 22.29 22.23 2.63
CA GLU A 208 23.36 22.97 3.29
C GLU A 208 23.22 22.99 4.79
N SER A 209 21.99 23.26 5.28
CA SER A 209 21.72 23.31 6.71
C SER A 209 20.29 22.89 7.05
N ILE A 210 20.12 22.32 8.22
CA ILE A 210 18.85 22.04 8.86
C ILE A 210 18.92 22.59 10.28
N PHE A 211 18.28 23.73 10.54
CA PHE A 211 18.23 24.33 11.87
C PHE A 211 16.92 23.95 12.55
N ASP A 212 16.99 23.24 13.68
CA ASP A 212 15.81 22.98 14.53
C ASP A 212 15.60 24.18 15.47
N LYS A 213 14.53 24.93 15.23
CA LYS A 213 14.18 26.14 15.99
C LYS A 213 13.78 25.81 17.43
N ARG A 214 13.20 24.65 17.67
CA ARG A 214 12.76 24.22 19.00
C ARG A 214 13.95 23.84 19.89
N LEU A 215 15.02 23.33 19.27
CA LEU A 215 16.26 22.95 19.94
C LEU A 215 17.30 24.09 19.91
N GLY A 216 17.09 25.11 19.05
CA GLY A 216 18.01 26.21 18.87
C GLY A 216 19.37 25.78 18.28
N ARG A 217 19.40 24.74 17.43
CA ARG A 217 20.69 24.18 16.95
C ARG A 217 20.60 23.59 15.56
N GLN A 218 21.77 23.50 14.93
CA GLN A 218 21.96 22.79 13.67
C GLN A 218 21.90 21.26 13.88
N LEU A 219 21.26 20.56 12.94
CA LEU A 219 21.22 19.10 12.92
C LEU A 219 22.39 18.50 12.13
N LEU A 220 23.01 19.28 11.23
CA LEU A 220 24.11 18.86 10.36
C LEU A 220 25.41 19.58 10.77
N THR A 221 26.54 18.89 10.67
CA THR A 221 27.89 19.45 10.85
C THR A 221 28.52 19.86 9.52
N ALA A 222 28.03 19.35 8.40
CA ALA A 222 28.39 19.68 7.03
C ALA A 222 27.15 19.43 6.13
N PRO A 223 27.13 19.90 4.87
CA PRO A 223 26.00 19.66 3.97
C PRO A 223 25.65 18.18 3.78
N ALA A 224 24.38 17.85 3.85
CA ALA A 224 23.90 16.52 3.46
C ALA A 224 23.86 16.42 1.94
N ARG A 225 24.51 15.39 1.40
CA ARG A 225 24.77 15.25 -0.03
C ARG A 225 24.56 13.84 -0.55
N LEU A 226 24.52 13.71 -1.86
CA LEU A 226 24.48 12.44 -2.56
C LEU A 226 25.86 12.10 -3.14
N GLU A 227 26.42 10.99 -2.68
CA GLU A 227 27.79 10.57 -2.95
C GLU A 227 27.81 9.32 -3.84
N PHE A 228 28.63 9.33 -4.87
CA PHE A 228 28.95 8.13 -5.63
C PHE A 228 30.16 7.45 -4.97
N LEU A 229 29.93 6.29 -4.39
CA LEU A 229 30.98 5.49 -3.77
C LEU A 229 31.43 4.41 -4.72
N HIS A 230 32.72 4.10 -4.70
CA HIS A 230 33.31 3.02 -5.47
C HIS A 230 32.66 1.68 -5.10
N GLU A 231 32.35 0.86 -6.10
CA GLU A 231 31.77 -0.47 -5.91
C GLU A 231 32.36 -1.43 -6.95
N SER A 232 33.37 -2.19 -6.51
CA SER A 232 34.06 -3.19 -7.32
C SER A 232 34.45 -4.38 -6.42
N PRO A 233 33.47 -5.14 -5.90
CA PRO A 233 33.74 -6.27 -5.05
C PRO A 233 34.47 -7.36 -5.84
N ARG A 234 35.43 -8.04 -5.22
CA ARG A 234 36.26 -9.06 -5.85
C ARG A 234 35.48 -10.30 -6.22
N GLN A 235 34.45 -10.64 -5.45
CA GLN A 235 33.61 -11.83 -5.63
C GLN A 235 32.17 -11.50 -5.28
N TRP A 236 31.25 -12.14 -5.98
CA TRP A 236 29.80 -12.13 -5.69
C TRP A 236 29.23 -10.72 -5.60
N PRO A 237 29.26 -9.92 -6.67
CA PRO A 237 28.86 -8.50 -6.62
C PRO A 237 27.38 -8.29 -6.26
N ALA A 238 26.55 -9.31 -6.41
CA ALA A 238 25.15 -9.25 -5.97
C ALA A 238 25.00 -9.38 -4.45
N TRP A 239 25.98 -9.95 -3.75
CA TRP A 239 25.97 -10.17 -2.29
C TRP A 239 26.98 -9.32 -1.54
N ASN A 240 28.15 -9.09 -2.11
CA ASN A 240 29.28 -8.51 -1.41
C ASN A 240 29.43 -7.02 -1.68
N MET A 241 29.93 -6.33 -0.66
CA MET A 241 30.61 -5.05 -0.72
C MET A 241 31.96 -5.20 -0.04
N ASP A 242 33.03 -4.67 -0.62
CA ASP A 242 34.34 -4.75 -0.05
C ASP A 242 34.67 -3.50 0.78
N TRP A 243 35.25 -3.70 1.98
CA TRP A 243 35.71 -2.61 2.83
C TRP A 243 36.75 -1.71 2.14
N LYS A 244 37.61 -2.29 1.28
CA LYS A 244 38.57 -1.53 0.47
C LYS A 244 37.88 -0.43 -0.37
N ASP A 245 36.65 -0.69 -0.86
CA ASP A 245 35.89 0.27 -1.66
C ASP A 245 35.23 1.31 -0.74
N ARG A 246 34.64 0.88 0.36
CA ARG A 246 33.88 1.75 1.29
C ARG A 246 34.76 2.74 2.06
N ARG A 247 36.00 2.42 2.33
CA ARG A 247 36.93 3.32 3.01
C ARG A 247 37.53 4.41 2.11
N GLN A 248 37.30 4.36 0.81
CA GLN A 248 37.77 5.37 -0.13
C GLN A 248 36.86 6.62 -0.08
N ALA A 249 37.44 7.75 -0.44
CA ALA A 249 36.63 8.96 -0.67
C ALA A 249 35.61 8.73 -1.80
N PRO A 250 34.50 9.44 -1.78
CA PRO A 250 33.55 9.41 -2.91
C PRO A 250 34.25 9.72 -4.24
N VAL A 251 33.92 8.98 -5.28
CA VAL A 251 34.49 9.18 -6.62
C VAL A 251 33.86 10.36 -7.35
N ALA A 252 32.65 10.75 -6.95
CA ALA A 252 31.91 11.90 -7.49
C ALA A 252 30.72 12.24 -6.57
N PHE A 253 30.07 13.35 -6.87
CA PHE A 253 28.84 13.79 -6.21
C PHE A 253 27.72 13.97 -7.25
N MET A 254 26.48 13.89 -6.80
CA MET A 254 25.31 14.19 -7.60
C MET A 254 25.02 15.70 -7.48
N ASP A 255 25.83 16.54 -8.12
CA ASP A 255 25.81 18.01 -7.94
C ASP A 255 25.99 18.81 -9.23
N GLU A 256 26.01 18.15 -10.39
CA GLU A 256 26.13 18.81 -11.70
C GLU A 256 24.77 19.34 -12.16
N ASN A 257 24.77 20.47 -12.87
CA ASN A 257 23.59 21.09 -13.45
C ASN A 257 22.42 21.26 -12.46
N ALA A 258 22.73 21.62 -11.23
CA ALA A 258 21.74 21.76 -10.18
C ALA A 258 20.80 22.94 -10.45
N ALA A 259 19.49 22.68 -10.40
CA ALA A 259 18.45 23.68 -10.47
C ALA A 259 17.47 23.51 -9.32
N VAL A 260 17.10 24.61 -8.67
CA VAL A 260 16.16 24.64 -7.56
C VAL A 260 14.95 25.48 -7.96
N ARG A 261 13.77 24.94 -7.84
CA ARG A 261 12.51 25.68 -8.08
C ARG A 261 11.50 25.44 -6.96
N ILE A 262 10.66 26.43 -6.72
CA ILE A 262 9.54 26.31 -5.79
C ILE A 262 8.38 25.68 -6.55
N VAL A 263 7.84 24.58 -6.04
CA VAL A 263 6.71 23.86 -6.64
C VAL A 263 5.44 23.93 -5.81
N GLU A 264 5.54 24.19 -4.49
CA GLU A 264 4.39 24.43 -3.61
C GLU A 264 4.70 25.57 -2.65
N ARG A 265 3.71 26.44 -2.40
CA ARG A 265 3.82 27.62 -1.52
C ARG A 265 2.69 27.73 -0.49
N GLY A 266 1.83 26.75 -0.46
CA GLY A 266 0.54 26.88 0.17
C GLY A 266 0.52 26.80 1.67
N PRO A 267 -0.67 26.93 2.30
CA PRO A 267 -0.77 26.97 3.76
C PRO A 267 -0.53 25.61 4.43
N VAL A 268 -0.61 24.49 3.70
CA VAL A 268 -0.47 23.15 4.27
C VAL A 268 0.95 22.62 4.09
N ARG A 269 1.53 22.79 2.89
CA ARG A 269 2.86 22.28 2.55
C ARG A 269 3.59 23.24 1.62
N ALA A 270 4.89 23.44 1.86
CA ALA A 270 5.79 24.14 0.98
C ALA A 270 6.87 23.18 0.48
N THR A 271 7.19 23.25 -0.82
CA THR A 271 8.09 22.27 -1.47
C THR A 271 9.07 22.95 -2.42
N LEU A 272 10.35 22.64 -2.25
CA LEU A 272 11.40 22.89 -3.23
C LEU A 272 11.67 21.63 -4.05
N GLU A 273 11.73 21.78 -5.36
CA GLU A 273 12.20 20.74 -6.25
C GLU A 273 13.64 21.04 -6.67
N VAL A 274 14.53 20.07 -6.46
CA VAL A 274 15.96 20.12 -6.77
C VAL A 274 16.25 19.08 -7.84
N SER A 275 16.63 19.49 -9.03
CA SER A 275 17.09 18.60 -10.09
C SER A 275 18.61 18.69 -10.25
N ARG A 276 19.29 17.55 -10.39
CA ARG A 276 20.76 17.46 -10.55
C ARG A 276 21.16 16.26 -11.37
N GLN A 277 22.40 16.28 -11.81
CA GLN A 277 23.04 15.21 -12.56
C GLN A 277 24.37 14.80 -11.93
N GLY A 278 24.87 13.66 -12.31
CA GLY A 278 26.19 13.16 -11.96
C GLY A 278 26.40 11.77 -12.55
N ARG A 279 27.56 11.53 -13.15
CA ARG A 279 27.96 10.23 -13.73
C ARG A 279 26.86 9.61 -14.62
N ASP A 280 26.34 10.35 -15.60
CA ASP A 280 25.27 9.94 -16.53
C ASP A 280 23.89 9.70 -15.89
N SER A 281 23.77 9.82 -14.59
CA SER A 281 22.52 9.68 -13.85
C SER A 281 21.90 11.02 -13.51
N ARG A 282 20.56 11.03 -13.34
CA ARG A 282 19.81 12.23 -12.98
C ARG A 282 18.95 11.95 -11.76
N ILE A 283 18.81 12.96 -10.90
CA ILE A 283 17.88 12.92 -9.77
C ILE A 283 17.01 14.17 -9.75
N VAL A 284 15.76 14.00 -9.35
CA VAL A 284 14.85 15.06 -8.94
C VAL A 284 14.43 14.78 -7.51
N GLN A 285 14.71 15.71 -6.62
CA GLN A 285 14.32 15.63 -5.21
C GLN A 285 13.28 16.70 -4.91
N ARG A 286 12.16 16.30 -4.28
CA ARG A 286 11.20 17.23 -3.71
C ARG A 286 11.41 17.25 -2.20
N ILE A 287 11.81 18.40 -1.68
CA ILE A 287 12.07 18.63 -0.26
C ILE A 287 10.93 19.48 0.26
N SER A 288 10.20 18.95 1.23
CA SER A 288 8.94 19.51 1.70
C SER A 288 8.94 19.75 3.20
N LEU A 289 8.33 20.85 3.61
CA LEU A 289 7.93 21.12 4.99
C LEU A 289 6.42 21.37 5.03
N ALA A 290 5.78 20.79 6.03
CA ALA A 290 4.37 21.02 6.32
C ALA A 290 4.18 22.06 7.45
N ALA A 291 2.98 22.58 7.58
CA ALA A 291 2.51 23.32 8.75
C ALA A 291 2.16 22.35 9.91
N GLY A 292 1.96 22.89 11.10
CA GLY A 292 1.47 22.14 12.27
C GLY A 292 2.35 20.97 12.71
N GLU A 293 1.73 19.93 13.27
CA GLU A 293 2.42 18.73 13.78
C GLU A 293 3.08 17.91 12.66
N ALA A 294 2.46 17.87 11.46
CA ALA A 294 3.04 17.26 10.27
C ALA A 294 4.39 17.89 9.92
N GLY A 295 4.58 19.16 10.24
CA GLY A 295 5.82 19.92 10.04
C GLY A 295 6.97 19.56 10.98
N ARG A 296 6.81 18.60 11.88
CA ARG A 296 7.89 18.09 12.74
C ARG A 296 8.84 17.12 12.02
N ARG A 297 8.69 16.95 10.72
CA ARG A 297 9.57 16.17 9.86
C ARG A 297 9.86 16.95 8.58
N ILE A 298 10.99 16.62 7.97
CA ILE A 298 11.35 17.08 6.64
C ILE A 298 11.15 15.88 5.71
N GLU A 299 10.36 16.05 4.67
CA GLU A 299 10.11 15.01 3.68
C GLU A 299 10.99 15.22 2.45
N VAL A 300 11.59 14.15 1.96
CA VAL A 300 12.44 14.18 0.75
C VAL A 300 11.97 13.05 -0.18
N ASP A 301 11.28 13.41 -1.23
CA ASP A 301 10.89 12.52 -2.31
C ASP A 301 11.96 12.52 -3.40
N ASN A 302 12.35 11.35 -3.88
CA ASN A 302 13.43 11.21 -4.85
C ASN A 302 12.96 10.45 -6.09
N ARG A 303 13.16 11.03 -7.27
CA ARG A 303 13.05 10.38 -8.58
C ARG A 303 14.44 10.27 -9.19
N ILE A 304 14.92 9.04 -9.43
CA ILE A 304 16.29 8.78 -9.89
C ILE A 304 16.25 8.03 -11.22
N ASP A 305 16.80 8.64 -12.26
CA ASP A 305 17.16 7.98 -13.52
C ASP A 305 18.63 7.52 -13.40
N TRP A 306 18.80 6.22 -13.09
CA TRP A 306 20.10 5.66 -12.82
C TRP A 306 20.73 5.04 -14.05
N GLN A 307 21.88 5.60 -14.49
CA GLN A 307 22.63 5.13 -15.67
C GLN A 307 24.11 4.81 -15.31
N SER A 308 24.52 5.07 -14.07
CA SER A 308 25.91 4.89 -13.64
C SER A 308 26.25 3.42 -13.39
N THR A 309 27.52 3.05 -13.67
CA THR A 309 28.06 1.70 -13.45
C THR A 309 29.31 1.74 -12.55
N GLY A 310 29.59 0.64 -11.84
CA GLY A 310 30.76 0.51 -10.96
C GLY A 310 30.73 1.42 -9.73
N VAL A 311 29.58 1.95 -9.38
CA VAL A 311 29.41 2.84 -8.22
C VAL A 311 28.05 2.60 -7.55
N SER A 312 27.96 2.95 -6.28
CA SER A 312 26.70 3.05 -5.54
C SER A 312 26.44 4.49 -5.12
N LEU A 313 25.17 4.90 -5.14
CA LEU A 313 24.75 6.22 -4.67
C LEU A 313 24.40 6.15 -3.19
N LYS A 314 24.96 7.01 -2.35
CA LYS A 314 24.66 7.14 -0.93
C LYS A 314 24.18 8.56 -0.62
N ALA A 315 23.19 8.68 0.26
CA ALA A 315 22.88 9.95 0.87
C ALA A 315 23.63 10.05 2.20
N ALA A 316 24.59 10.94 2.26
CA ALA A 316 25.37 11.21 3.45
C ALA A 316 24.68 12.30 4.29
N PHE A 317 24.52 12.05 5.57
CA PHE A 317 23.98 12.99 6.55
C PHE A 317 25.01 13.16 7.66
N PRO A 318 25.89 14.18 7.58
CA PRO A 318 26.83 14.48 8.65
C PRO A 318 26.07 15.09 9.86
N LEU A 319 25.58 14.20 10.75
CA LEU A 319 24.74 14.60 11.87
C LEU A 319 25.55 15.25 12.99
N ALA A 320 24.98 16.25 13.65
CA ALA A 320 25.58 16.90 14.81
C ALA A 320 25.49 16.07 16.12
N ALA A 321 24.77 14.97 16.10
CA ALA A 321 24.75 13.99 17.19
C ALA A 321 26.02 13.12 17.14
N ALA A 322 26.71 12.98 18.28
CA ALA A 322 27.93 12.19 18.37
C ALA A 322 27.71 10.94 19.22
N ASN A 323 27.68 9.78 18.59
CA ASN A 323 27.63 8.47 19.24
C ASN A 323 28.26 7.42 18.31
N PRO A 324 29.14 6.54 18.80
CA PRO A 324 29.70 5.45 18.00
C PRO A 324 28.65 4.38 17.64
N GLU A 325 27.52 4.35 18.32
CA GLU A 325 26.42 3.42 18.09
C GLU A 325 25.16 4.18 17.69
N ALA A 326 24.42 3.58 16.77
CA ALA A 326 23.10 4.04 16.36
C ALA A 326 22.05 2.96 16.59
N SER A 327 20.82 3.37 16.78
CA SER A 327 19.67 2.47 16.91
C SER A 327 19.04 2.23 15.56
N TYR A 328 18.76 0.99 15.21
CA TYR A 328 18.15 0.59 13.94
C TYR A 328 16.85 -0.18 14.18
N SER A 329 15.84 0.13 13.39
CA SER A 329 14.62 -0.68 13.41
C SER A 329 14.86 -2.03 12.71
N LEU A 330 14.34 -3.06 13.34
CA LEU A 330 14.12 -4.39 12.76
C LEU A 330 12.62 -4.66 12.70
N ASN A 331 12.23 -5.85 12.26
CA ASN A 331 10.82 -6.17 12.11
C ASN A 331 10.03 -5.99 13.42
N THR A 332 10.48 -6.65 14.49
CA THR A 332 9.81 -6.62 15.81
C THR A 332 10.74 -6.15 16.91
N ALA A 333 11.87 -5.55 16.55
CA ALA A 333 12.92 -5.18 17.49
C ALA A 333 13.62 -3.88 17.10
N VAL A 334 14.37 -3.33 18.04
CA VAL A 334 15.38 -2.30 17.83
C VAL A 334 16.74 -2.86 18.23
N VAL A 335 17.74 -2.64 17.44
CA VAL A 335 19.11 -3.05 17.73
C VAL A 335 20.02 -1.82 17.73
N GLU A 336 20.88 -1.76 18.72
CA GLU A 336 21.99 -0.80 18.78
C GLU A 336 23.24 -1.47 18.23
N ARG A 337 23.94 -0.79 17.34
CA ARG A 337 25.20 -1.29 16.77
C ARG A 337 26.04 -0.14 16.23
N GLY A 338 27.34 -0.33 16.34
CA GLY A 338 28.32 0.50 15.65
C GLY A 338 28.42 0.13 14.17
N ASN A 339 28.86 1.09 13.41
CA ASN A 339 29.27 0.95 12.02
C ASN A 339 30.60 1.72 11.85
N ASN A 340 31.28 1.56 10.75
CA ASN A 340 32.54 2.21 10.40
C ASN A 340 33.82 1.45 10.82
N ASP A 341 33.75 0.14 10.93
CA ASP A 341 34.93 -0.71 10.99
C ASP A 341 34.93 -1.70 9.81
N SER A 342 36.05 -2.44 9.65
CA SER A 342 36.24 -3.35 8.53
C SER A 342 35.25 -4.52 8.47
N LEU A 343 34.49 -4.77 9.53
CA LEU A 343 33.51 -5.85 9.66
C LEU A 343 32.08 -5.31 9.66
N LYS A 344 31.89 -4.01 9.99
CA LYS A 344 30.56 -3.39 10.14
C LYS A 344 30.55 -1.99 9.53
N PHE A 345 30.71 -1.90 8.22
CA PHE A 345 30.72 -0.64 7.49
C PHE A 345 29.40 -0.36 6.76
N GLU A 346 28.52 -1.36 6.70
CA GLU A 346 27.16 -1.22 6.22
C GLU A 346 26.24 -2.16 7.00
N VAL A 347 25.14 -1.63 7.52
CA VAL A 347 24.23 -2.37 8.38
C VAL A 347 22.80 -2.20 7.89
N PRO A 348 21.97 -3.26 7.97
CA PRO A 348 20.58 -3.17 7.55
C PRO A 348 19.76 -2.29 8.49
N SER A 349 18.89 -1.48 7.92
CA SER A 349 17.81 -0.72 8.57
C SER A 349 16.52 -1.03 7.87
N ARG A 350 15.41 -1.18 8.59
CA ARG A 350 14.14 -1.52 7.96
C ARG A 350 13.25 -0.31 7.70
N GLU A 351 13.04 0.52 8.71
CA GLU A 351 12.12 1.65 8.63
C GLU A 351 12.79 2.96 9.02
N TRP A 352 13.70 2.87 9.96
CA TRP A 352 14.41 4.03 10.48
C TRP A 352 15.72 3.63 11.14
N PHE A 353 16.62 4.58 11.19
CA PHE A 353 17.73 4.57 12.13
C PHE A 353 17.77 5.89 12.89
N ASP A 354 18.31 5.86 14.08
CA ASP A 354 18.45 6.99 14.98
C ASP A 354 19.86 7.10 15.51
N LEU A 355 20.41 8.30 15.43
CA LEU A 355 21.65 8.65 16.07
C LEU A 355 21.37 9.65 17.19
N THR A 356 21.35 9.17 18.41
CA THR A 356 21.21 9.97 19.62
C THR A 356 22.54 10.09 20.31
N ASP A 357 22.93 11.30 20.77
CA ASP A 357 24.18 11.52 21.47
C ASP A 357 24.26 10.71 22.77
N ARG A 358 25.48 10.53 23.29
CA ARG A 358 25.70 9.75 24.53
C ARG A 358 24.96 10.31 25.75
N SER A 359 24.64 11.59 25.75
CA SER A 359 23.89 12.21 26.85
C SER A 359 22.38 11.89 26.80
N GLY A 360 21.89 11.33 25.68
CA GLY A 360 20.47 11.09 25.45
C GLY A 360 19.62 12.35 25.34
N ARG A 361 20.23 13.53 25.15
CA ARG A 361 19.53 14.82 25.10
C ARG A 361 19.26 15.32 23.70
N PHE A 362 19.99 14.83 22.73
CA PHE A 362 19.87 15.23 21.34
C PHE A 362 20.04 14.03 20.41
N GLY A 363 19.18 13.90 19.43
CA GLY A 363 19.25 12.85 18.42
C GLY A 363 18.56 13.27 17.13
N VAL A 364 18.93 12.61 16.06
CA VAL A 364 18.32 12.74 14.73
C VAL A 364 17.97 11.39 14.21
N SER A 365 16.70 11.20 13.82
CA SER A 365 16.22 9.99 13.17
C SER A 365 16.06 10.22 11.66
N VAL A 366 16.50 9.26 10.87
CA VAL A 366 16.21 9.16 9.44
C VAL A 366 15.22 8.03 9.23
N LEU A 367 14.07 8.37 8.63
CA LEU A 367 13.00 7.42 8.34
C LEU A 367 13.00 7.14 6.84
N GLU A 368 12.65 5.92 6.48
CA GLU A 368 12.56 5.50 5.09
C GLU A 368 11.40 4.54 4.88
N ASP A 369 10.77 4.62 3.73
CA ASP A 369 9.54 3.89 3.45
C ASP A 369 9.75 2.58 2.68
N CYS A 370 10.95 2.29 2.17
CA CYS A 370 11.17 1.05 1.42
C CYS A 370 12.60 0.53 1.38
N ARG A 371 13.49 0.96 2.27
CA ARG A 371 14.90 0.52 2.19
C ARG A 371 15.34 -0.27 3.39
N TYR A 372 16.12 -1.29 3.07
CA TYR A 372 16.80 -2.16 4.03
C TYR A 372 18.30 -1.83 4.11
N ALA A 373 18.67 -0.56 3.94
CA ALA A 373 19.98 0.02 3.78
C ALA A 373 20.43 0.18 2.31
N GLY A 374 20.16 1.30 1.71
CA GLY A 374 20.79 1.77 0.47
C GLY A 374 20.01 1.61 -0.84
N LEU A 375 19.70 2.71 -1.42
CA LEU A 375 19.50 3.15 -2.81
C LEU A 375 18.40 2.55 -3.71
N ARG A 376 17.37 3.28 -3.93
CA ARG A 376 16.61 3.79 -5.07
C ARG A 376 15.15 4.01 -4.74
N HIS A 377 14.69 5.27 -4.91
CA HIS A 377 13.31 5.74 -4.68
C HIS A 377 12.68 5.29 -3.38
N PRO A 378 12.41 6.06 -2.44
CA PRO A 378 11.31 6.99 -2.33
C PRO A 378 11.50 8.09 -1.27
N ARG A 379 10.42 8.60 -0.71
CA ARG A 379 10.33 9.64 0.31
C ARG A 379 11.19 9.32 1.53
N ARG A 380 12.16 10.17 1.83
CA ARG A 380 12.90 10.16 3.09
C ARG A 380 12.35 11.22 4.01
N GLN A 381 12.12 10.85 5.25
CA GLN A 381 11.68 11.78 6.29
C GLN A 381 12.79 11.95 7.32
N ILE A 382 13.16 13.18 7.59
CA ILE A 382 14.13 13.54 8.62
C ILE A 382 13.37 14.16 9.77
N ARG A 383 13.49 13.58 10.97
CA ARG A 383 12.84 14.08 12.18
C ARG A 383 13.87 14.27 13.29
N ALA A 384 13.97 15.47 13.85
CA ALA A 384 14.67 15.71 15.09
C ALA A 384 13.74 15.43 16.27
N LEU A 385 14.18 14.61 17.20
CA LEU A 385 13.45 14.26 18.41
C LEU A 385 14.04 14.99 19.61
N ARG A 386 13.19 15.59 20.43
CA ARG A 386 13.58 15.96 21.79
C ARG A 386 13.57 14.69 22.64
N PRO A 387 14.68 14.22 23.19
CA PRO A 387 14.67 13.13 24.15
C PRO A 387 13.91 13.59 25.39
N ARG A 388 12.79 13.00 25.70
CA ARG A 388 12.24 13.05 27.05
C ARG A 388 12.75 11.83 27.81
N ARG A 389 13.33 12.07 28.97
CA ARG A 389 13.86 11.11 29.93
C ARG A 389 13.43 9.65 29.70
N ARG A 390 14.45 8.79 29.43
CA ARG A 390 14.46 7.33 29.25
C ARG A 390 13.98 6.81 27.90
N LEU A 391 14.96 6.33 27.15
CA LEU A 391 14.82 5.40 26.03
C LEU A 391 13.82 4.29 26.36
N GLY A 392 12.71 4.22 25.69
CA GLY A 392 11.85 3.06 25.86
C GLY A 392 10.49 3.10 25.21
N GLN A 393 9.87 4.22 24.93
CA GLN A 393 8.48 4.20 24.51
C GLN A 393 8.07 5.16 23.38
N ARG A 394 8.85 6.17 23.04
CA ARG A 394 8.46 7.16 22.02
C ARG A 394 9.23 7.10 20.72
N HIS A 395 10.43 6.55 20.71
CA HIS A 395 11.22 6.42 19.49
C HIS A 395 10.62 5.37 18.50
N ALA A 396 10.02 4.30 19.02
CA ALA A 396 9.36 3.30 18.19
C ALA A 396 8.11 3.82 17.44
N VAL A 397 7.45 4.86 17.96
CA VAL A 397 6.28 5.49 17.32
C VAL A 397 6.70 6.36 16.12
N ALA A 398 7.87 6.96 16.17
CA ALA A 398 8.38 7.78 15.06
C ALA A 398 8.74 6.96 13.80
N GLY A 399 9.14 5.70 13.96
CA GLY A 399 9.40 4.78 12.85
C GLY A 399 8.15 4.27 12.12
N GLN A 400 6.97 4.59 12.60
CA GLN A 400 5.69 4.24 12.01
C GLN A 400 4.97 5.43 11.39
N VAL A 401 5.65 6.50 11.04
CA VAL A 401 5.02 7.50 10.17
C VAL A 401 4.88 6.83 8.79
N PRO A 402 3.71 6.27 8.49
CA PRO A 402 3.52 5.67 7.19
C PRO A 402 3.49 6.80 6.18
N GLN A 403 3.78 6.47 4.97
CA GLN A 403 3.16 7.11 3.83
C GLN A 403 1.67 7.32 4.09
N PRO A 404 1.03 8.31 3.48
CA PRO A 404 -0.41 8.45 3.56
C PRO A 404 -1.07 7.17 3.03
N THR A 405 -1.30 6.23 3.93
CA THR A 405 -2.18 5.09 3.76
C THR A 405 -3.56 5.46 4.28
N SER A 406 -3.86 6.76 4.34
CA SER A 406 -5.23 7.18 4.42
C SER A 406 -5.86 6.83 3.08
N ALA A 407 -6.71 5.82 3.08
CA ALA A 407 -7.62 5.60 1.97
C ALA A 407 -8.62 6.75 2.01
N ASP A 408 -8.38 7.78 1.24
CA ASP A 408 -9.32 8.87 1.04
C ASP A 408 -10.40 8.35 0.09
N LEU A 409 -11.61 8.30 0.58
CA LEU A 409 -12.72 7.71 -0.14
C LEU A 409 -13.83 8.74 -0.30
N ARG A 410 -14.35 8.85 -1.51
CA ARG A 410 -15.52 9.66 -1.80
C ARG A 410 -16.79 8.85 -1.63
N ASN A 411 -17.75 9.37 -0.89
CA ASN A 411 -19.06 8.76 -0.73
C ASN A 411 -20.09 9.41 -1.70
N ARG A 412 -20.82 8.61 -2.44
CA ARG A 412 -21.98 9.09 -3.18
C ARG A 412 -23.17 9.14 -2.23
N THR A 413 -23.76 10.29 -2.06
CA THR A 413 -24.86 10.68 -1.18
C THR A 413 -25.80 9.55 -0.73
N ALA A 414 -25.71 9.20 0.55
CA ALA A 414 -26.68 8.35 1.20
C ALA A 414 -27.60 9.13 2.14
N ARG A 415 -28.88 8.98 1.95
CA ARG A 415 -29.91 9.50 2.85
C ARG A 415 -30.23 8.51 3.96
N ARG A 416 -29.32 8.21 4.88
CA ARG A 416 -29.64 7.43 6.08
C ARG A 416 -28.99 8.04 7.33
N ARG A 417 -29.78 8.18 8.39
CA ARG A 417 -29.28 8.52 9.71
C ARG A 417 -28.57 7.31 10.31
N PRO A 418 -27.31 7.39 10.70
CA PRO A 418 -26.66 6.33 11.46
C PRO A 418 -27.10 6.37 12.93
N ARG A 419 -27.14 5.22 13.55
CA ARG A 419 -26.98 5.14 15.00
C ARG A 419 -25.48 5.34 15.29
N PRO A 420 -25.13 6.02 16.39
CA PRO A 420 -23.71 6.16 16.73
C PRO A 420 -23.10 4.76 16.88
N PRO A 421 -21.89 4.54 16.38
CA PRO A 421 -21.20 3.26 16.54
C PRO A 421 -21.03 3.00 18.03
N ASP A 422 -21.54 1.88 18.48
CA ASP A 422 -21.18 1.40 19.80
C ASP A 422 -19.67 1.28 19.89
N ARG A 423 -19.13 1.71 21.01
CA ARG A 423 -17.73 1.96 21.36
C ARG A 423 -16.79 0.76 21.16
N VAL A 424 -16.61 0.26 19.97
CA VAL A 424 -15.65 -0.80 19.64
C VAL A 424 -14.21 -0.29 19.53
N GLY A 425 -14.01 1.01 19.54
CA GLY A 425 -12.70 1.63 19.29
C GLY A 425 -11.96 2.24 20.48
N ARG A 426 -12.52 2.26 21.69
CA ARG A 426 -11.99 3.14 22.74
C ARG A 426 -10.90 2.60 23.66
N THR A 427 -10.41 1.39 23.47
CA THR A 427 -9.55 0.81 24.49
C THR A 427 -8.23 0.19 24.02
N LEU A 428 -7.77 0.54 22.83
CA LEU A 428 -6.40 0.24 22.44
C LEU A 428 -5.53 1.50 22.57
N HIS A 429 -5.62 2.17 23.70
CA HIS A 429 -4.81 3.33 24.02
C HIS A 429 -3.45 2.93 24.60
N ARG A 430 -2.48 3.46 23.98
CA ARG A 430 -1.09 3.67 24.32
C ARG A 430 -0.09 2.61 23.89
N THR A 431 0.64 3.06 22.91
CA THR A 431 2.04 2.76 22.70
C THR A 431 2.34 1.33 22.36
N ASP A 432 1.97 0.91 21.18
CA ASP A 432 2.84 -0.06 20.50
C ASP A 432 2.18 -0.57 19.22
N ARG A 433 3.00 -0.85 18.27
CA ARG A 433 2.69 -1.35 16.95
C ARG A 433 1.67 -2.47 17.00
N HIS A 434 0.49 -2.22 16.48
CA HIS A 434 -0.46 -3.27 16.19
C HIS A 434 -0.07 -3.95 14.87
N HIS A 435 0.18 -5.23 14.94
CA HIS A 435 0.07 -6.08 13.77
C HIS A 435 -1.32 -6.70 13.83
N GLY A 436 -2.02 -6.57 12.75
CA GLY A 436 -3.37 -7.02 12.42
C GLY A 436 -4.14 -7.92 13.37
N LEU A 437 -5.40 -7.83 13.24
CA LEU A 437 -6.34 -8.79 13.79
C LEU A 437 -6.47 -9.94 12.79
N GLN A 438 -6.18 -11.16 13.20
CA GLN A 438 -6.46 -12.35 12.40
C GLN A 438 -7.53 -13.19 13.06
N GLU A 439 -8.46 -13.69 12.28
CA GLU A 439 -9.44 -14.65 12.72
C GLU A 439 -8.90 -16.08 12.55
N ASP A 440 -9.07 -16.92 13.54
CA ASP A 440 -8.64 -18.32 13.52
C ASP A 440 -9.83 -19.20 13.89
N GLY A 441 -10.50 -19.76 12.87
CA GLY A 441 -11.55 -20.78 13.05
C GLY A 441 -12.70 -20.43 13.99
N GLY A 442 -13.06 -19.15 14.12
CA GLY A 442 -14.13 -18.65 14.98
C GLY A 442 -13.70 -17.81 16.17
N GLY A 443 -12.47 -17.30 16.17
CA GLY A 443 -11.95 -16.38 17.19
C GLY A 443 -11.04 -15.32 16.57
N LEU A 444 -11.04 -14.13 17.16
CA LEU A 444 -10.20 -13.01 16.76
C LEU A 444 -8.83 -13.11 17.43
N LEU A 445 -7.75 -13.14 16.65
CA LEU A 445 -6.37 -13.15 17.15
C LEU A 445 -5.79 -11.73 17.15
N LEU A 446 -5.50 -11.22 18.35
CA LEU A 446 -4.77 -9.96 18.53
C LEU A 446 -3.28 -10.24 18.65
N HIS A 447 -2.48 -9.84 17.68
CA HIS A 447 -1.02 -9.95 17.74
C HIS A 447 -0.40 -8.64 18.23
N ARG A 448 0.30 -8.71 19.36
CA ARG A 448 1.10 -7.58 19.88
C ARG A 448 2.57 -7.95 19.99
N PRO A 449 3.46 -7.41 19.17
CA PRO A 449 4.89 -7.47 19.45
C PRO A 449 5.33 -6.31 20.34
N ARG A 450 6.07 -6.61 21.38
CA ARG A 450 6.81 -5.63 22.19
C ARG A 450 8.29 -5.99 22.25
N GLN A 451 9.11 -4.96 22.16
CA GLN A 451 10.56 -5.04 22.02
C GLN A 451 11.29 -4.99 23.38
N ARG A 452 12.42 -5.70 23.50
CA ARG A 452 13.30 -5.71 24.68
C ARG A 452 14.46 -4.75 24.51
N THR A 453 14.61 -3.76 25.38
CA THR A 453 15.90 -3.15 25.68
C THR A 453 16.48 -3.78 26.93
N LEU A 454 17.77 -4.01 26.93
CA LEU A 454 18.46 -4.67 28.02
C LEU A 454 18.24 -3.95 29.36
N ARG A 455 17.76 -4.73 30.34
CA ARG A 455 17.61 -4.49 31.77
C ARG A 455 16.46 -3.63 32.27
N GLN A 456 15.66 -4.32 33.07
CA GLN A 456 14.74 -3.95 34.16
C GLN A 456 13.24 -3.88 33.85
N GLY A 457 12.54 -4.72 34.59
CA GLY A 457 11.16 -4.54 35.07
C GLY A 457 10.04 -4.97 34.13
N VAL A 458 9.33 -5.97 34.59
CA VAL A 458 7.99 -6.31 34.10
C VAL A 458 7.06 -5.13 34.36
N ARG A 459 6.36 -4.64 33.35
CA ARG A 459 5.30 -3.63 33.51
C ARG A 459 3.93 -4.27 33.36
N ARG A 460 3.03 -3.96 34.28
CA ARG A 460 1.61 -4.23 34.12
C ARG A 460 1.01 -3.30 33.07
N CYS A 461 0.32 -3.86 32.13
CA CYS A 461 -0.49 -3.11 31.17
C CYS A 461 -1.96 -3.38 31.48
N ASP A 462 -2.67 -2.34 31.85
CA ASP A 462 -4.13 -2.36 32.01
C ASP A 462 -4.75 -1.96 30.68
N ASP A 463 -5.14 -2.92 29.87
CA ASP A 463 -5.90 -2.70 28.65
C ASP A 463 -7.33 -3.19 28.84
N ARG A 464 -8.27 -2.29 28.74
CA ARG A 464 -9.70 -2.62 28.80
C ARG A 464 -10.15 -3.05 27.41
N ILE A 465 -10.44 -4.33 27.23
CA ILE A 465 -11.08 -4.87 26.03
C ILE A 465 -12.53 -5.16 26.42
N PRO A 466 -13.52 -4.69 25.67
CA PRO A 466 -14.91 -5.07 25.93
C PRO A 466 -15.09 -6.55 25.56
N VAL A 467 -14.91 -7.43 26.53
CA VAL A 467 -15.12 -8.88 26.39
C VAL A 467 -16.45 -9.24 27.02
N GLY A 468 -17.27 -9.96 26.30
CA GLY A 468 -18.55 -10.44 26.82
C GLY A 468 -18.40 -11.43 27.99
N SER A 469 -19.39 -11.48 28.85
CA SER A 469 -19.35 -12.16 30.17
C SER A 469 -19.23 -13.69 30.17
N ARG A 470 -19.09 -14.37 29.01
CA ARG A 470 -19.07 -15.84 28.92
C ARG A 470 -17.88 -16.44 28.14
N GLY A 471 -16.84 -15.69 27.80
CA GLY A 471 -15.69 -16.21 27.07
C GLY A 471 -14.42 -16.31 27.89
N GLY A 472 -13.77 -17.44 27.89
CA GLY A 472 -12.42 -17.60 28.45
C GLY A 472 -11.36 -17.20 27.44
N LEU A 473 -10.39 -16.38 27.84
CA LEU A 473 -9.23 -16.03 27.05
C LEU A 473 -8.13 -17.08 27.18
N ARG A 474 -7.61 -17.58 26.09
CA ARG A 474 -6.45 -18.49 26.09
C ARG A 474 -5.24 -17.83 25.41
N SER A 475 -4.08 -17.89 26.04
CA SER A 475 -2.82 -17.55 25.41
C SER A 475 -2.25 -18.81 24.73
N ARG A 476 -1.99 -18.76 23.44
CA ARG A 476 -1.46 -19.91 22.67
C ARG A 476 -0.05 -20.36 23.10
N ARG A 477 0.75 -19.53 23.74
CA ARG A 477 2.13 -19.87 24.11
C ARG A 477 2.33 -20.42 25.54
N THR A 478 1.39 -20.19 26.45
CA THR A 478 1.57 -20.58 27.84
C THR A 478 0.44 -21.43 28.40
N GLY A 479 -0.60 -21.72 27.63
CA GLY A 479 -1.71 -22.61 28.07
C GLY A 479 -2.52 -22.11 29.27
N THR A 480 -2.19 -20.97 29.86
CA THR A 480 -2.87 -20.41 31.03
C THR A 480 -4.13 -19.68 30.58
N ALA A 481 -5.28 -20.21 31.01
CA ALA A 481 -6.56 -19.52 30.83
C ALA A 481 -6.67 -18.40 31.89
N HIS A 482 -6.71 -17.17 31.43
CA HIS A 482 -7.04 -16.04 32.29
C HIS A 482 -8.56 -15.91 32.36
N ARG A 483 -9.14 -16.22 33.53
CA ARG A 483 -10.55 -15.94 33.81
C ARG A 483 -10.72 -14.47 34.07
N GLN A 484 -11.73 -13.89 33.44
CA GLN A 484 -12.00 -12.46 33.53
C GLN A 484 -13.40 -12.22 34.09
N SER A 485 -13.50 -11.37 35.12
CA SER A 485 -14.77 -10.99 35.73
C SER A 485 -15.36 -9.66 35.21
N ASP A 486 -14.56 -8.76 34.66
CA ASP A 486 -14.97 -7.35 34.46
C ASP A 486 -14.69 -6.78 33.07
N ARG A 487 -14.79 -7.57 32.01
CA ARG A 487 -14.47 -7.10 30.63
C ARG A 487 -13.06 -6.45 30.49
N LYS A 488 -12.17 -6.78 31.44
CA LYS A 488 -10.82 -6.23 31.52
C LYS A 488 -9.80 -7.35 31.44
N LEU A 489 -8.87 -7.26 30.49
CA LEU A 489 -7.73 -8.16 30.38
C LEU A 489 -6.49 -7.48 30.96
N THR A 490 -5.88 -8.08 31.98
CA THR A 490 -4.61 -7.63 32.56
C THR A 490 -3.55 -8.70 32.32
N PHE A 491 -2.39 -8.28 31.79
CA PHE A 491 -1.28 -9.19 31.53
C PHE A 491 0.06 -8.48 31.68
N ASP A 492 1.08 -9.27 32.00
CA ASP A 492 2.46 -8.81 32.03
C ASP A 492 3.14 -9.06 30.69
N ILE A 493 3.90 -8.06 30.24
CA ILE A 493 4.67 -8.18 29.02
C ILE A 493 6.08 -7.62 29.20
N GLY A 494 7.08 -8.47 28.98
CA GLY A 494 8.48 -8.07 28.98
C GLY A 494 8.84 -7.29 27.72
N LYS A 495 10.01 -6.66 27.74
CA LYS A 495 10.58 -6.01 26.56
C LYS A 495 10.71 -7.02 25.41
N PHE A 496 10.32 -6.62 24.20
CA PHE A 496 10.27 -7.47 22.99
C PHE A 496 9.42 -8.74 23.13
N GLY A 497 8.60 -8.85 24.18
CA GLY A 497 7.66 -9.95 24.34
C GLY A 497 6.55 -9.86 23.30
N ILE A 498 6.15 -11.00 22.75
CA ILE A 498 4.97 -11.14 21.90
C ILE A 498 3.89 -11.86 22.71
N ARG A 499 2.69 -11.32 22.73
CA ARG A 499 1.49 -11.93 23.32
C ARG A 499 0.41 -11.98 22.26
N SER A 500 -0.23 -13.14 22.16
CA SER A 500 -1.38 -13.35 21.26
C SER A 500 -2.57 -13.79 22.10
N PHE A 501 -3.72 -13.19 21.85
CA PHE A 501 -4.96 -13.47 22.54
C PHE A 501 -6.04 -13.84 21.54
N ALA A 502 -6.71 -14.96 21.74
CA ALA A 502 -7.96 -15.27 21.06
C ALA A 502 -9.10 -14.64 21.84
N VAL A 503 -9.87 -13.79 21.17
CA VAL A 503 -10.98 -13.04 21.79
C VAL A 503 -12.27 -13.41 21.09
N ARG A 504 -13.29 -13.74 21.85
CA ARG A 504 -14.67 -13.93 21.35
C ARG A 504 -15.55 -12.82 21.90
N PHE A 505 -16.20 -12.10 21.03
CA PHE A 505 -17.19 -11.09 21.39
C PHE A 505 -18.53 -11.76 21.77
N ALA A 506 -19.24 -11.22 22.76
CA ALA A 506 -20.45 -11.84 23.29
C ALA A 506 -21.67 -11.70 22.38
N ASP A 507 -21.79 -10.61 21.67
CA ASP A 507 -22.96 -10.21 20.91
C ASP A 507 -22.60 -9.81 19.46
N THR A 508 -21.95 -10.70 18.73
CA THR A 508 -21.78 -10.51 17.29
C THR A 508 -23.01 -11.07 16.57
N SER A 509 -23.88 -10.19 16.09
CA SER A 509 -24.79 -10.57 14.99
C SER A 509 -23.90 -11.01 13.82
N ALA A 510 -24.28 -12.12 13.16
CA ALA A 510 -23.59 -12.52 11.94
C ALA A 510 -23.54 -11.32 10.97
N PRO A 511 -22.38 -11.05 10.34
CA PRO A 511 -22.27 -9.93 9.42
C PRO A 511 -23.37 -10.02 8.35
N ALA A 512 -24.09 -8.92 8.15
CA ALA A 512 -25.15 -8.88 7.16
C ALA A 512 -24.52 -8.97 5.75
N LYS A 513 -24.84 -10.03 5.01
CA LYS A 513 -24.58 -10.07 3.57
C LYS A 513 -25.44 -9.01 2.87
N PRO A 514 -24.96 -8.42 1.76
CA PRO A 514 -25.83 -7.66 0.86
C PRO A 514 -27.05 -8.49 0.46
N VAL A 515 -28.19 -7.85 0.32
CA VAL A 515 -29.33 -8.51 -0.34
C VAL A 515 -28.88 -8.80 -1.77
N GLN A 516 -28.82 -10.05 -2.15
CA GLN A 516 -28.29 -10.48 -3.45
C GLN A 516 -29.00 -11.72 -3.96
N GLU A 517 -29.03 -11.86 -5.29
CA GLU A 517 -29.58 -13.02 -5.97
C GLU A 517 -28.68 -13.39 -7.14
N GLN A 518 -28.33 -14.69 -7.21
CA GLN A 518 -27.51 -15.22 -8.29
C GLN A 518 -28.39 -15.71 -9.44
N LEU A 519 -28.05 -15.29 -10.65
CA LEU A 519 -28.80 -15.68 -11.84
C LEU A 519 -28.39 -17.05 -12.36
N LEU A 520 -29.36 -17.78 -12.91
CA LEU A 520 -29.11 -18.96 -13.71
C LEU A 520 -28.80 -18.54 -15.15
N LEU A 521 -27.65 -18.92 -15.64
CA LEU A 521 -27.21 -18.61 -17.00
C LEU A 521 -27.41 -19.81 -17.92
N ALA A 522 -27.72 -19.56 -19.17
CA ALA A 522 -27.69 -20.57 -20.23
C ALA A 522 -26.23 -20.66 -20.75
N TYR A 523 -25.45 -21.52 -20.11
CA TYR A 523 -24.06 -21.71 -20.49
C TYR A 523 -23.94 -22.37 -21.87
N ASP A 524 -22.95 -21.96 -22.64
CA ASP A 524 -22.68 -22.39 -24.02
C ASP A 524 -21.19 -22.55 -24.32
N ALA A 525 -20.34 -22.48 -23.28
CA ALA A 525 -18.90 -22.66 -23.40
C ALA A 525 -18.34 -23.38 -22.17
N ASP A 526 -17.45 -24.35 -22.41
CA ASP A 526 -16.65 -25.00 -21.36
C ASP A 526 -15.24 -24.39 -21.34
N ILE A 527 -14.94 -23.66 -20.26
CA ILE A 527 -13.63 -22.99 -20.04
C ILE A 527 -12.81 -23.63 -18.92
N LEU A 528 -13.33 -24.67 -18.29
CA LEU A 528 -12.70 -25.38 -17.19
C LEU A 528 -12.13 -26.71 -17.67
N SER A 529 -11.18 -27.26 -16.96
CA SER A 529 -10.75 -28.65 -17.01
C SER A 529 -10.14 -29.07 -15.69
N ASP A 530 -10.02 -30.36 -15.42
CA ASP A 530 -9.39 -30.89 -14.22
C ASP A 530 -8.06 -31.60 -14.51
N ASP A 531 -7.31 -31.94 -13.47
CA ASP A 531 -6.04 -32.64 -13.57
C ASP A 531 -6.17 -34.05 -14.23
N ALA A 532 -7.34 -34.68 -14.17
CA ALA A 532 -7.58 -35.98 -14.77
C ALA A 532 -7.83 -35.87 -16.28
N VAL A 533 -8.51 -34.80 -16.74
CA VAL A 533 -8.81 -34.57 -18.16
C VAL A 533 -8.63 -33.08 -18.49
N ARG A 534 -7.42 -32.72 -18.94
CA ARG A 534 -7.01 -31.33 -19.22
C ARG A 534 -7.42 -30.80 -20.59
N SER A 535 -8.15 -31.56 -21.37
CA SER A 535 -8.45 -31.25 -22.78
C SER A 535 -9.93 -31.23 -23.13
N ASP A 536 -10.82 -31.23 -22.14
CA ASP A 536 -12.27 -31.23 -22.35
C ASP A 536 -12.87 -29.82 -22.52
N GLY A 537 -12.20 -28.78 -22.05
CA GLY A 537 -12.59 -27.39 -22.24
C GLY A 537 -11.57 -26.55 -23.01
N ARG A 538 -11.89 -25.28 -23.27
CA ARG A 538 -10.99 -24.31 -23.86
C ARG A 538 -11.41 -22.86 -23.57
N MET A 539 -10.45 -22.02 -23.25
CA MET A 539 -10.66 -20.58 -23.15
C MET A 539 -10.34 -19.93 -24.49
N GLY A 540 -11.31 -19.88 -25.40
CA GLY A 540 -11.17 -19.29 -26.71
C GLY A 540 -10.32 -20.12 -27.69
N ARG A 541 -9.41 -19.48 -28.44
CA ARG A 541 -8.57 -20.14 -29.47
C ARG A 541 -7.45 -21.01 -28.89
N SER A 542 -7.04 -20.74 -27.65
CA SER A 542 -6.05 -21.57 -26.98
C SER A 542 -6.73 -22.79 -26.39
N GLU A 543 -6.12 -23.97 -26.55
CA GLU A 543 -6.56 -25.20 -25.86
C GLU A 543 -6.20 -25.18 -24.36
N GLN A 544 -6.21 -24.01 -23.73
CA GLN A 544 -5.90 -23.82 -22.31
C GLN A 544 -7.17 -23.48 -21.56
N THR A 545 -7.22 -23.89 -20.29
CA THR A 545 -8.39 -23.76 -19.43
C THR A 545 -8.00 -23.31 -18.02
N LEU A 546 -8.99 -22.86 -17.28
CA LEU A 546 -8.88 -22.65 -15.84
C LEU A 546 -8.88 -24.00 -15.11
N PRO A 547 -8.06 -24.18 -14.03
CA PRO A 547 -8.02 -25.41 -13.26
C PRO A 547 -9.24 -25.54 -12.36
N ALA A 548 -10.14 -26.45 -12.67
CA ALA A 548 -11.40 -26.66 -11.96
C ALA A 548 -11.20 -27.09 -10.49
N GLU A 549 -10.13 -27.86 -10.22
CA GLU A 549 -9.79 -28.30 -8.87
C GLU A 549 -9.39 -27.15 -7.91
N MET A 550 -8.95 -26.01 -8.45
CA MET A 550 -8.63 -24.83 -7.65
C MET A 550 -9.82 -23.87 -7.46
N LEU A 551 -10.92 -24.08 -8.18
CA LEU A 551 -12.12 -23.27 -8.05
C LEU A 551 -12.98 -23.78 -6.88
N PRO A 552 -13.42 -22.89 -5.96
CA PRO A 552 -14.43 -23.26 -4.98
C PRO A 552 -15.82 -23.33 -5.63
N ASP A 553 -16.79 -23.96 -4.95
CA ASP A 553 -18.19 -23.99 -5.42
C ASP A 553 -18.81 -22.57 -5.48
N THR A 554 -18.32 -21.68 -4.67
CA THR A 554 -18.74 -20.28 -4.65
C THR A 554 -17.55 -19.38 -4.44
N ILE A 555 -17.35 -18.42 -5.33
CA ILE A 555 -16.37 -17.34 -5.14
C ILE A 555 -17.09 -16.19 -4.46
N THR A 556 -16.61 -15.78 -3.30
CA THR A 556 -17.09 -14.58 -2.62
C THR A 556 -16.09 -13.44 -2.84
N SER A 557 -16.53 -12.34 -3.42
CA SER A 557 -15.69 -11.16 -3.63
C SER A 557 -16.40 -9.90 -3.14
N GLU A 558 -15.82 -9.23 -2.11
CA GLU A 558 -16.40 -8.08 -1.40
C GLU A 558 -17.86 -8.29 -0.96
N GLY A 559 -18.14 -9.49 -0.43
CA GLY A 559 -19.47 -9.86 0.07
C GLY A 559 -20.47 -10.27 -1.01
N ILE A 560 -20.09 -10.26 -2.27
CA ILE A 560 -20.89 -10.75 -3.39
C ILE A 560 -20.51 -12.19 -3.70
N ASP A 561 -21.49 -13.07 -3.72
CA ASP A 561 -21.32 -14.49 -3.99
C ASP A 561 -21.57 -14.81 -5.46
N PHE A 562 -20.69 -15.63 -6.04
CA PHE A 562 -20.78 -16.15 -7.40
C PHE A 562 -20.72 -17.68 -7.35
N ALA A 563 -21.83 -18.36 -7.66
CA ALA A 563 -21.85 -19.81 -7.76
C ALA A 563 -21.14 -20.26 -9.04
N ILE A 564 -20.20 -21.18 -8.91
CA ILE A 564 -19.50 -21.81 -10.01
C ILE A 564 -20.28 -23.10 -10.37
N ARG A 565 -20.79 -23.14 -11.59
CA ARG A 565 -21.60 -24.26 -12.09
C ARG A 565 -20.88 -24.94 -13.25
N GLY A 566 -21.38 -26.12 -13.68
CA GLY A 566 -20.83 -26.84 -14.81
C GLY A 566 -19.37 -27.28 -14.59
N ARG A 567 -19.01 -27.71 -13.38
CA ARG A 567 -17.65 -28.19 -13.05
C ARG A 567 -17.41 -29.63 -13.43
N GLU A 568 -18.48 -30.33 -13.79
CA GLU A 568 -18.41 -31.70 -14.27
C GLU A 568 -17.72 -31.73 -15.63
N LYS A 569 -17.02 -32.83 -15.91
CA LYS A 569 -16.28 -33.01 -17.15
C LYS A 569 -17.15 -32.73 -18.39
N GLY A 570 -16.68 -31.79 -19.24
CA GLY A 570 -17.30 -31.45 -20.51
C GLY A 570 -18.64 -30.73 -20.38
N ALA A 571 -18.96 -30.19 -19.18
CA ALA A 571 -20.15 -29.37 -18.99
C ALA A 571 -19.86 -27.92 -19.31
N ASP A 572 -20.79 -27.23 -19.95
CA ASP A 572 -20.71 -25.80 -20.17
C ASP A 572 -20.78 -25.06 -18.84
N ASN A 573 -19.90 -24.07 -18.63
CA ASN A 573 -19.70 -23.37 -17.38
C ASN A 573 -19.49 -21.85 -17.53
N ALA A 574 -19.54 -21.36 -18.75
CA ALA A 574 -19.49 -19.94 -19.08
C ALA A 574 -20.47 -19.57 -20.21
N VAL A 575 -20.86 -18.32 -20.28
CA VAL A 575 -21.58 -17.74 -21.43
C VAL A 575 -20.57 -17.01 -22.29
N GLU A 576 -20.43 -17.43 -23.55
CA GLU A 576 -19.71 -16.69 -24.57
C GLU A 576 -20.61 -15.54 -25.08
N CYS A 577 -20.16 -14.30 -24.90
CA CYS A 577 -21.00 -13.13 -25.20
C CYS A 577 -21.28 -12.99 -26.70
N ARG A 578 -22.55 -13.08 -27.09
CA ARG A 578 -23.06 -12.95 -28.47
C ARG A 578 -24.34 -12.13 -28.53
N GLY A 579 -24.48 -11.10 -27.68
CA GLY A 579 -25.68 -10.25 -27.62
C GLY A 579 -26.86 -10.89 -26.91
N GLN A 580 -26.69 -11.96 -26.13
CA GLN A 580 -27.77 -12.64 -25.40
C GLN A 580 -28.40 -11.69 -24.38
N GLN A 581 -29.72 -11.84 -24.20
CA GLN A 581 -30.44 -11.15 -23.15
C GLN A 581 -30.67 -12.06 -21.94
N ILE A 582 -30.43 -11.52 -20.78
CA ILE A 582 -30.61 -12.17 -19.48
C ILE A 582 -31.77 -11.41 -18.78
N THR A 583 -32.77 -12.15 -18.34
CA THR A 583 -33.86 -11.59 -17.53
C THR A 583 -33.38 -11.36 -16.11
N LEU A 584 -33.58 -10.15 -15.61
CA LEU A 584 -33.24 -9.78 -14.23
C LEU A 584 -34.41 -10.11 -13.29
N PRO A 585 -34.13 -10.58 -12.06
CA PRO A 585 -35.17 -10.86 -11.09
C PRO A 585 -35.84 -9.57 -10.60
N ALA A 586 -37.10 -9.66 -10.25
CA ALA A 586 -37.80 -8.53 -9.63
C ALA A 586 -37.25 -8.27 -8.22
N GLY A 587 -36.88 -7.04 -7.93
CA GLY A 587 -36.31 -6.67 -6.61
C GLY A 587 -35.81 -5.24 -6.56
N ASP A 588 -35.44 -4.81 -5.36
CA ASP A 588 -34.86 -3.49 -5.10
C ASP A 588 -33.33 -3.61 -5.19
N TYR A 589 -32.85 -4.04 -6.36
CA TYR A 589 -31.44 -4.14 -6.65
C TYR A 589 -30.93 -2.85 -7.30
N ASP A 590 -29.72 -2.45 -6.99
CA ASP A 590 -29.07 -1.24 -7.54
C ASP A 590 -27.78 -1.58 -8.30
N ARG A 591 -27.42 -2.90 -8.37
CA ARG A 591 -26.19 -3.36 -9.00
C ARG A 591 -26.33 -4.73 -9.63
N ILE A 592 -25.67 -4.91 -10.79
CA ILE A 592 -25.34 -6.21 -11.35
C ILE A 592 -23.85 -6.43 -11.21
N TYR A 593 -23.44 -7.59 -10.73
CA TYR A 593 -22.05 -8.03 -10.70
C TYR A 593 -21.84 -9.19 -11.64
N LEU A 594 -20.75 -9.09 -12.40
CA LEU A 594 -20.30 -10.10 -13.34
C LEU A 594 -19.01 -10.73 -12.83
N LEU A 595 -18.93 -12.04 -12.79
CA LEU A 595 -17.67 -12.78 -12.69
C LEU A 595 -17.26 -13.13 -14.11
N ALA A 596 -16.23 -12.49 -14.62
CA ALA A 596 -15.88 -12.57 -16.03
C ALA A 596 -14.37 -12.49 -16.29
N ALA A 597 -14.00 -12.92 -17.49
CA ALA A 597 -12.68 -12.73 -18.07
C ALA A 597 -12.77 -12.74 -19.60
N ALA A 598 -11.76 -12.27 -20.28
CA ALA A 598 -11.70 -12.33 -21.76
C ALA A 598 -10.51 -13.16 -22.24
N GLU A 599 -10.61 -13.73 -23.44
CA GLU A 599 -9.49 -14.42 -24.10
C GLU A 599 -8.28 -13.50 -24.29
N GLU A 600 -8.53 -12.31 -24.80
CA GLU A 600 -7.64 -11.16 -24.85
C GLU A 600 -8.39 -9.94 -24.27
N GLU A 601 -7.69 -8.87 -23.89
CA GLU A 601 -8.33 -7.65 -23.40
C GLU A 601 -9.41 -7.16 -24.39
N ALA A 602 -10.63 -6.97 -23.91
CA ALA A 602 -11.77 -6.66 -24.75
C ALA A 602 -12.71 -5.63 -24.09
N ALA A 603 -13.06 -4.60 -24.83
CA ALA A 603 -14.16 -3.71 -24.44
C ALA A 603 -15.51 -4.39 -24.73
N GLY A 604 -16.41 -4.37 -23.78
CA GLY A 604 -17.75 -4.89 -23.89
C GLY A 604 -18.82 -3.81 -23.67
N ARG A 605 -19.77 -3.69 -24.60
CA ARG A 605 -20.94 -2.85 -24.46
C ARG A 605 -22.08 -3.67 -23.85
N PHE A 606 -22.37 -3.41 -22.60
CA PHE A 606 -23.52 -3.99 -21.89
C PHE A 606 -24.69 -3.02 -21.95
N GLU A 607 -25.93 -3.55 -21.99
CA GLU A 607 -27.12 -2.71 -21.94
C GLU A 607 -28.06 -3.21 -20.83
N VAL A 608 -28.52 -2.28 -20.00
CA VAL A 608 -29.53 -2.55 -18.99
C VAL A 608 -30.78 -1.76 -19.35
N ASP A 609 -31.88 -2.46 -19.72
CA ASP A 609 -33.12 -1.87 -20.23
C ASP A 609 -32.87 -0.81 -21.34
N GLY A 610 -31.89 -1.07 -22.21
CA GLY A 610 -31.48 -0.17 -23.30
C GLY A 610 -30.46 0.93 -22.91
N ALA A 611 -30.13 1.05 -21.64
CA ALA A 611 -29.06 1.98 -21.20
C ALA A 611 -27.68 1.34 -21.35
N GLU A 612 -26.82 1.95 -22.15
CA GLU A 612 -25.48 1.44 -22.44
C GLU A 612 -24.49 1.69 -21.29
N GLN A 613 -23.68 0.68 -20.97
CA GLN A 613 -22.55 0.77 -20.08
C GLN A 613 -21.35 0.01 -20.68
N TRP A 614 -20.18 0.63 -20.69
CA TRP A 614 -18.97 0.05 -21.22
C TRP A 614 -18.09 -0.48 -20.11
N LEU A 615 -17.57 -1.71 -20.29
CA LEU A 615 -16.57 -2.31 -19.42
C LEU A 615 -15.40 -2.81 -20.26
N ASP A 616 -14.19 -2.52 -19.79
CA ASP A 616 -12.99 -3.18 -20.29
C ASP A 616 -12.80 -4.47 -19.50
N ILE A 617 -12.88 -5.60 -20.19
CA ILE A 617 -12.75 -6.93 -19.58
C ILE A 617 -11.34 -7.44 -19.75
N ALA A 618 -10.67 -7.67 -18.65
CA ALA A 618 -9.28 -8.09 -18.61
C ALA A 618 -9.08 -9.51 -19.14
N LYS A 619 -7.90 -9.73 -19.71
CA LYS A 619 -7.43 -11.04 -20.14
C LYS A 619 -7.36 -12.02 -18.98
N TRP A 620 -7.83 -13.25 -19.20
CA TRP A 620 -7.95 -14.30 -18.20
C TRP A 620 -6.62 -14.84 -17.67
N LYS A 621 -5.50 -14.69 -18.39
CA LYS A 621 -4.20 -15.24 -18.03
C LYS A 621 -3.05 -14.27 -18.24
N GLY A 622 -1.91 -14.59 -17.65
CA GLY A 622 -0.67 -13.82 -17.74
C GLY A 622 -0.37 -13.03 -16.47
N PHE A 623 0.41 -11.98 -16.61
CA PHE A 623 0.75 -11.12 -15.47
C PHE A 623 -0.24 -9.94 -15.38
N VAL A 624 -0.68 -9.62 -14.17
CA VAL A 624 -1.50 -8.43 -13.92
C VAL A 624 -0.66 -7.17 -13.81
N GLY A 625 0.64 -7.31 -13.60
CA GLY A 625 1.54 -6.17 -13.58
C GLY A 625 3.01 -6.58 -13.69
N GLN A 626 3.80 -5.69 -14.29
CA GLN A 626 5.24 -5.84 -14.41
C GLN A 626 5.91 -4.48 -14.21
N HIS A 627 7.01 -4.44 -13.47
CA HIS A 627 7.80 -3.22 -13.33
C HIS A 627 8.51 -2.84 -14.64
N TYR A 628 8.94 -3.82 -15.39
CA TYR A 628 9.30 -3.75 -16.81
C TYR A 628 9.25 -5.17 -17.36
N ALA A 629 8.79 -5.34 -18.58
CA ALA A 629 8.84 -6.63 -19.27
C ALA A 629 10.16 -6.72 -20.03
N GLN A 630 10.86 -7.85 -19.86
CA GLN A 630 12.05 -8.17 -20.63
C GLN A 630 11.75 -9.41 -21.46
N THR A 631 11.84 -9.30 -22.79
CA THR A 631 11.88 -10.49 -23.63
C THR A 631 13.30 -11.04 -23.58
N ILE A 632 13.50 -12.08 -22.76
CA ILE A 632 14.78 -12.76 -22.60
C ILE A 632 14.76 -14.02 -23.43
N VAL A 633 15.69 -14.15 -24.37
CA VAL A 633 15.88 -15.38 -25.14
C VAL A 633 17.13 -16.07 -24.63
N PRO A 634 17.04 -17.38 -24.28
CA PRO A 634 18.23 -18.16 -23.99
C PRO A 634 19.12 -18.19 -25.23
N ASP A 635 20.34 -17.71 -25.10
CA ASP A 635 21.42 -17.92 -26.05
C ASP A 635 22.30 -19.05 -25.52
N SER A 636 23.01 -19.78 -26.38
CA SER A 636 23.79 -20.98 -26.04
C SER A 636 24.82 -20.76 -24.91
N THR A 637 25.12 -19.53 -24.55
CA THR A 637 26.08 -19.13 -23.51
C THR A 637 25.59 -18.05 -22.55
N ALA A 638 24.44 -17.38 -22.83
CA ALA A 638 23.91 -16.30 -21.98
C ALA A 638 22.44 -16.01 -22.31
N TYR A 639 21.79 -15.25 -21.40
CA TYR A 639 20.46 -14.69 -21.67
C TYR A 639 20.61 -13.38 -22.45
N LYS A 640 19.93 -13.30 -23.60
CA LYS A 640 19.88 -12.08 -24.41
C LYS A 640 18.55 -11.37 -24.22
N THR A 641 18.58 -10.14 -23.74
CA THR A 641 17.40 -9.28 -23.71
C THR A 641 17.13 -8.76 -25.12
N LEU A 642 15.97 -9.09 -25.68
CA LEU A 642 15.53 -8.64 -27.01
C LEU A 642 14.77 -7.34 -26.93
N ALA A 643 13.91 -7.17 -25.93
CA ALA A 643 13.10 -5.96 -25.74
C ALA A 643 12.91 -5.67 -24.25
N VAL A 644 12.67 -4.41 -23.93
CA VAL A 644 12.23 -3.96 -22.62
C VAL A 644 11.00 -3.11 -22.84
N ASP A 645 9.87 -3.55 -22.32
CA ASP A 645 8.60 -2.84 -22.39
C ASP A 645 8.41 -1.95 -21.15
N ASN A 646 7.51 -0.99 -21.26
CA ASN A 646 7.16 -0.10 -20.17
C ASN A 646 6.52 -0.89 -19.01
N PRO A 647 6.63 -0.39 -17.79
CA PRO A 647 5.88 -0.94 -16.67
C PRO A 647 4.38 -0.79 -16.93
N TYR A 648 3.61 -1.77 -16.48
CA TYR A 648 2.15 -1.75 -16.55
C TYR A 648 1.52 -2.41 -15.34
N LEU A 649 0.28 -2.06 -15.07
CA LEU A 649 -0.52 -2.62 -14.00
C LEU A 649 -1.99 -2.61 -14.41
N ARG A 650 -2.67 -3.76 -14.25
CA ARG A 650 -4.11 -3.90 -14.34
C ARG A 650 -4.73 -3.68 -12.98
N LYS A 651 -5.77 -2.86 -12.95
CA LYS A 651 -6.46 -2.48 -11.70
C LYS A 651 -7.80 -3.21 -11.52
N ASP A 652 -8.17 -4.08 -12.45
CA ASP A 652 -9.41 -4.86 -12.38
C ASP A 652 -9.45 -5.68 -11.09
N PRO A 653 -10.56 -5.64 -10.33
CA PRO A 653 -10.68 -6.36 -9.06
C PRO A 653 -10.62 -7.88 -9.29
N ILE A 654 -9.57 -8.52 -8.80
CA ILE A 654 -9.40 -9.96 -8.86
C ILE A 654 -10.39 -10.60 -7.88
N ALA A 655 -11.32 -11.39 -8.41
CA ALA A 655 -12.24 -12.19 -7.60
C ALA A 655 -11.62 -13.55 -7.23
N TRP A 656 -10.87 -14.14 -8.15
CA TRP A 656 -10.18 -15.40 -7.99
C TRP A 656 -8.95 -15.48 -8.90
N PHE A 657 -7.94 -16.25 -8.48
CA PHE A 657 -6.77 -16.55 -9.29
C PHE A 657 -6.22 -17.95 -9.01
N ALA A 658 -5.48 -18.49 -9.97
CA ALA A 658 -4.66 -19.67 -9.79
C ALA A 658 -3.25 -19.44 -10.34
N SER A 659 -2.27 -20.13 -9.75
CA SER A 659 -0.85 -20.00 -10.12
C SER A 659 -0.45 -20.79 -11.37
N HIS A 660 -1.39 -21.52 -11.98
CA HIS A 660 -1.19 -22.25 -13.22
C HIS A 660 -2.49 -22.31 -14.01
N CYS A 661 -2.39 -22.60 -15.30
CA CYS A 661 -3.50 -23.00 -16.14
C CYS A 661 -3.23 -24.39 -16.73
N HIS A 662 -4.28 -25.07 -17.19
CA HIS A 662 -4.16 -26.34 -17.88
C HIS A 662 -3.88 -26.15 -19.38
N ALA A 663 -3.12 -27.07 -19.91
CA ALA A 663 -2.99 -27.34 -21.34
C ALA A 663 -3.21 -28.84 -21.55
N PRO A 664 -3.54 -29.33 -22.75
CA PRO A 664 -4.02 -30.71 -22.97
C PRO A 664 -3.16 -31.80 -22.36
N LYS A 665 -1.85 -31.57 -22.16
CA LYS A 665 -0.91 -32.61 -21.69
C LYS A 665 -0.20 -32.26 -20.38
N ARG A 666 -0.39 -31.05 -19.83
CA ARG A 666 0.34 -30.58 -18.65
C ARG A 666 -0.30 -29.38 -18.00
N ASN A 667 0.02 -29.13 -16.72
CA ASN A 667 -0.17 -27.86 -16.08
C ASN A 667 0.95 -26.92 -16.53
N ILE A 668 0.60 -25.69 -16.87
CA ILE A 668 1.58 -24.66 -17.19
C ILE A 668 1.81 -23.85 -15.90
N ALA A 669 2.80 -24.30 -15.12
CA ALA A 669 3.17 -23.64 -13.87
C ALA A 669 3.58 -22.18 -14.11
N TYR A 670 3.23 -21.33 -13.15
CA TYR A 670 3.47 -19.87 -13.16
C TYR A 670 2.81 -19.12 -14.33
N GLN A 671 1.94 -19.76 -15.10
CA GLN A 671 1.01 -19.07 -15.98
C GLN A 671 -0.28 -18.80 -15.20
N TYR A 672 -0.27 -17.70 -14.45
CA TYR A 672 -1.41 -17.28 -13.66
C TYR A 672 -2.65 -17.10 -14.52
N CYS A 673 -3.80 -17.44 -13.94
CA CYS A 673 -5.10 -17.20 -14.55
C CYS A 673 -6.07 -16.62 -13.53
N TYR A 674 -7.05 -15.87 -14.01
CA TYR A 674 -7.87 -14.99 -13.19
C TYR A 674 -9.33 -15.01 -13.62
N LEU A 675 -10.20 -14.77 -12.65
CA LEU A 675 -11.57 -14.29 -12.84
C LEU A 675 -11.71 -12.94 -12.11
N TYR A 676 -12.30 -11.99 -12.79
CA TYR A 676 -12.44 -10.62 -12.28
C TYR A 676 -13.90 -10.30 -11.97
N LYS A 677 -14.12 -9.40 -11.02
CA LYS A 677 -15.42 -8.88 -10.66
C LYS A 677 -15.66 -7.53 -11.33
N TYR A 678 -16.68 -7.45 -12.16
CA TYR A 678 -17.14 -6.20 -12.76
C TYR A 678 -18.52 -5.83 -12.23
N GLY A 679 -18.86 -4.55 -12.28
CA GLY A 679 -20.16 -4.08 -11.78
C GLY A 679 -20.80 -3.08 -12.73
N LEU A 680 -22.11 -3.27 -12.96
CA LEU A 680 -22.97 -2.37 -13.71
C LEU A 680 -23.97 -1.71 -12.76
N ASP A 681 -24.19 -0.41 -12.92
CA ASP A 681 -25.21 0.32 -12.18
C ASP A 681 -26.59 0.03 -12.78
N ILE A 682 -27.59 -0.24 -11.95
CA ILE A 682 -28.96 -0.45 -12.39
C ILE A 682 -29.95 0.39 -11.57
N VAL A 683 -31.06 0.72 -12.19
CA VAL A 683 -32.18 1.33 -11.50
C VAL A 683 -33.05 0.21 -10.89
N PRO A 684 -33.50 0.36 -9.64
CA PRO A 684 -34.42 -0.62 -9.06
C PRO A 684 -35.60 -0.94 -9.97
N GLY A 685 -35.83 -2.24 -10.22
CA GLY A 685 -36.89 -2.71 -11.13
C GLY A 685 -36.43 -2.90 -12.58
N ALA A 686 -35.14 -2.77 -12.88
CA ALA A 686 -34.57 -3.15 -14.18
C ALA A 686 -34.89 -4.61 -14.52
N LYS A 687 -35.17 -4.89 -15.80
CA LYS A 687 -35.72 -6.18 -16.25
C LYS A 687 -34.77 -7.00 -17.10
N THR A 688 -33.87 -6.35 -17.84
CA THR A 688 -33.06 -7.02 -18.84
C THR A 688 -31.61 -6.56 -18.78
N LEU A 689 -30.69 -7.50 -18.90
CA LEU A 689 -29.27 -7.28 -19.19
C LEU A 689 -28.99 -7.86 -20.56
N THR A 690 -28.53 -7.05 -21.51
CA THR A 690 -28.01 -7.53 -22.80
C THR A 690 -26.49 -7.58 -22.72
N LEU A 691 -25.93 -8.75 -23.03
CA LEU A 691 -24.49 -8.97 -23.09
C LEU A 691 -23.89 -8.36 -24.35
N PRO A 692 -22.58 -8.05 -24.37
CA PRO A 692 -21.89 -7.65 -25.60
C PRO A 692 -21.96 -8.69 -26.70
N ASP A 693 -21.95 -8.27 -27.94
CA ASP A 693 -21.68 -9.17 -29.07
C ASP A 693 -20.15 -9.26 -29.30
N ASN A 694 -19.48 -9.93 -28.38
CA ASN A 694 -18.04 -10.12 -28.41
C ASN A 694 -17.66 -11.48 -27.80
N PRO A 695 -17.45 -12.53 -28.62
CA PRO A 695 -17.19 -13.89 -28.15
C PRO A 695 -15.86 -14.06 -27.40
N CYS A 696 -14.97 -13.05 -27.42
CA CYS A 696 -13.76 -13.08 -26.58
C CYS A 696 -14.12 -13.00 -25.08
N ILE A 697 -15.27 -12.41 -24.72
CA ILE A 697 -15.71 -12.22 -23.33
C ILE A 697 -16.49 -13.45 -22.87
N LYS A 698 -16.11 -13.98 -21.69
CA LYS A 698 -16.75 -15.11 -21.04
C LYS A 698 -17.31 -14.66 -19.69
N ILE A 699 -18.60 -14.90 -19.47
CA ILE A 699 -19.31 -14.63 -18.19
C ILE A 699 -19.51 -15.96 -17.48
N VAL A 700 -18.91 -16.10 -16.31
CA VAL A 700 -18.99 -17.32 -15.48
C VAL A 700 -20.17 -17.26 -14.53
N ALA A 701 -20.46 -16.11 -13.97
CA ALA A 701 -21.59 -15.92 -13.08
C ALA A 701 -22.09 -14.47 -13.10
N VAL A 702 -23.37 -14.30 -12.79
CA VAL A 702 -24.02 -12.98 -12.63
C VAL A 702 -24.79 -12.97 -11.32
N THR A 703 -24.58 -11.92 -10.53
CA THR A 703 -25.28 -11.69 -9.27
C THR A 703 -25.84 -10.27 -9.24
N VAL A 704 -27.12 -10.12 -8.98
CA VAL A 704 -27.73 -8.81 -8.67
C VAL A 704 -27.62 -8.56 -7.17
N ALA A 705 -27.40 -7.31 -6.79
CA ALA A 705 -27.26 -6.95 -5.38
C ALA A 705 -27.84 -5.58 -5.07
N LYS A 706 -28.21 -5.38 -3.80
CA LYS A 706 -28.50 -4.07 -3.23
C LYS A 706 -27.33 -3.67 -2.32
N GLU A 707 -26.49 -2.78 -2.82
CA GLU A 707 -25.34 -2.29 -2.06
C GLU A 707 -25.60 -0.96 -1.35
N GLY A 708 -26.43 -0.12 -1.93
CA GLY A 708 -26.68 1.22 -1.40
C GLY A 708 -25.51 2.16 -1.63
N VAL A 709 -24.98 2.72 -0.53
CA VAL A 709 -23.86 3.68 -0.58
C VAL A 709 -22.55 3.00 -0.91
N ARG A 710 -21.82 3.56 -1.85
CA ARG A 710 -20.45 3.14 -2.18
C ARG A 710 -19.49 4.31 -2.06
N THR A 711 -18.29 3.99 -1.62
CA THR A 711 -17.16 4.90 -1.64
C THR A 711 -16.20 4.47 -2.75
N VAL A 712 -15.46 5.42 -3.28
CA VAL A 712 -14.39 5.17 -4.25
C VAL A 712 -13.09 5.78 -3.70
N PRO A 713 -11.94 5.12 -3.87
CA PRO A 713 -10.66 5.69 -3.50
C PRO A 713 -10.41 6.98 -4.27
N LEU A 714 -9.98 8.03 -3.57
CA LEU A 714 -9.60 9.33 -4.17
C LEU A 714 -8.09 9.44 -4.39
N THR A 715 -7.33 8.51 -3.81
CA THR A 715 -5.90 8.34 -4.05
C THR A 715 -5.62 6.87 -4.38
N PRO A 716 -4.65 6.56 -5.24
CA PRO A 716 -4.27 5.17 -5.52
C PRO A 716 -3.83 4.47 -4.23
N LEU A 717 -4.39 3.30 -3.95
CA LEU A 717 -4.03 2.49 -2.78
C LEU A 717 -2.69 1.77 -2.95
N TYR A 718 -2.25 1.61 -4.20
CA TYR A 718 -0.94 1.07 -4.57
C TYR A 718 -0.40 1.81 -5.79
N ASP A 719 0.88 1.63 -6.11
CA ASP A 719 1.50 2.33 -7.25
C ASP A 719 0.78 1.99 -8.56
N ASP A 720 0.45 3.04 -9.31
CA ASP A 720 0.22 2.91 -10.75
C ASP A 720 1.49 3.24 -11.49
N PHE A 721 1.68 3.15 -12.69
CA PHE A 721 2.88 3.54 -13.41
C PHE A 721 2.64 4.77 -14.32
N ASP A 722 1.50 5.43 -14.15
CA ASP A 722 1.08 6.53 -15.02
C ASP A 722 2.09 7.68 -15.03
N ASP A 723 2.75 7.91 -13.88
CA ASP A 723 3.80 8.92 -13.71
C ASP A 723 5.23 8.41 -13.93
N TYR A 724 5.41 7.13 -14.31
CA TYR A 724 6.74 6.58 -14.50
C TYR A 724 7.29 7.01 -15.87
N PRO A 725 8.43 7.73 -15.92
CA PRO A 725 9.07 8.02 -17.18
C PRO A 725 9.50 6.72 -17.86
N VAL A 726 9.27 6.65 -19.17
CA VAL A 726 9.73 5.53 -20.00
C VAL A 726 11.19 5.24 -19.73
N PHE A 727 11.47 4.04 -19.20
CA PHE A 727 12.84 3.62 -18.92
C PHE A 727 13.56 3.33 -20.21
N ARG A 728 14.44 4.22 -20.63
CA ARG A 728 15.31 3.98 -21.80
C ARG A 728 16.71 3.68 -21.32
N TRP A 729 17.16 2.45 -21.49
CA TRP A 729 18.58 2.12 -21.36
C TRP A 729 19.39 2.87 -22.42
N ARG A 730 20.05 3.95 -22.02
CA ARG A 730 20.92 4.71 -22.92
C ARG A 730 22.20 3.99 -23.24
N ASN A 731 22.72 3.20 -22.28
CA ASN A 731 23.91 2.38 -22.42
C ASN A 731 23.57 0.94 -22.02
N ARG A 732 23.45 0.04 -22.98
CA ARG A 732 23.38 -1.38 -22.69
C ARG A 732 24.70 -1.78 -22.01
N PRO A 733 24.74 -2.34 -20.81
CA PRO A 733 25.94 -2.92 -20.27
C PRO A 733 26.38 -4.03 -21.25
N LYS A 734 27.55 -3.91 -21.85
CA LYS A 734 28.22 -5.04 -22.46
C LYS A 734 28.66 -5.92 -21.32
N PHE A 735 27.95 -7.00 -21.06
CA PHE A 735 28.43 -8.04 -20.16
C PHE A 735 29.59 -8.74 -20.88
N ASP A 736 30.81 -8.41 -20.48
CA ASP A 736 31.98 -9.17 -20.88
C ASP A 736 32.03 -10.42 -20.01
N LEU A 737 31.64 -11.55 -20.59
CA LEU A 737 31.68 -12.87 -19.95
C LEU A 737 33.02 -13.59 -20.16
N SER A 738 34.05 -12.91 -20.69
CA SER A 738 35.37 -13.51 -20.97
C SER A 738 36.17 -13.85 -19.72
N HIS A 739 35.67 -13.53 -18.50
CA HIS A 739 36.33 -13.83 -17.23
C HIS A 739 35.49 -14.78 -16.37
N ARG A 740 34.99 -15.87 -16.94
CA ARG A 740 34.53 -17.03 -16.15
C ARG A 740 35.57 -18.10 -16.08
#